data_d03a82d8974702bc453d1cf3ebb4946e
#
_entry.id   d03a82d8974702bc453d1cf3ebb4946e
#
_cell.length_a   1.000
_cell.length_b   1.000
_cell.length_c   1.000
_cell.angle_alpha   90.00
_cell.angle_beta   90.00
_cell.angle_gamma   90.00
#
_symmetry.space_group_name_H-M   'P 1'
#
loop_
_entity.id
_entity.type
_entity.pdbx_description
1 polymer ?
#
loop_
_entity_poly.entity_id
_entity_poly.type
_entity_poly.pdbx_seq_one_letter_code
_entity_poly.pdbx_strand_id
1 'polypeptide(L)'
;MSEDPNKNDYGADSIKVLKGLDAVRKRPGMYIGDTDDGSGLHHMVFEVSDNAIDEALAGHCDRIDIALNPDGSVSVTDNGRGIPTGIHAEEGVSAAEVIMTQLHAGGKFENTSDDNAYKVSGGLHGVGVSVVNALSEWLDLNIWRDGEEHYMRFAHGDAVAPLKVIGKAAEGQKGTRVTFLPSPATFKITEFDFEKLEHRYRELAFLNSGVRLFLTDARHEEPKTVELFYEGGIAAFVKWLDRTKTPLFPEPISVNGQRDDIGIDVALEWNDSYYENVLCFTNNIPQRDGGTHLAAFRSALTRTLNNYAEKSGLLKKEKVSLTGDDMREGLTAIVSVKLPDPKFSSQTKDKLVSSEVRQPLESLLADKIAEWLEENPQNARAIVQKIIDAAAAREAARKARDASRKSVMGVSGLPGKLHDCRERDPAKSELFIVEGDSAGGSAKSGRDSEFQAILPIRGKILNVERARTDRMLSSKEIISLIQAMGTGIGRDEFNLEKLRYHKVVIMTDADVDGAHIRTLLLTFFYRQMPELIEAGHLLIAQPPLYKATRGKAVEYLKDESALDDYLVRNGTQATSLDGIGSGEPLFKLVEHARRMRTLMRYVPRRYDPVIIETLALGGALDPAIASGERASRLAEVTRRLDQGDPEARWTARMTDDGGFHFERLWRGVTDHHIVEAAFIVSTEARKLHGLAGEEAELYVGARKLVSIKRTESVEDTTADTDAAEGEEPEEEALIIGKGEMLVARPSQLLDAVLAAGRKGLSIQRYKGLGEMNAEQLWETTLDPTNRSMLRVAIDQADMADDIFTRLMGDVVEPRREFIQENALSVANLDV
;
A
#
# COMPACT_ATOMS: atom_id res chain seq x y z
N MET A 1 -49.09 -24.54 -15.35
CA MET A 1 -48.60 -24.00 -14.08
C MET A 1 -48.37 -22.53 -14.32
N SER A 2 -49.26 -21.69 -13.77
CA SER A 2 -49.25 -20.25 -13.94
C SER A 2 -48.15 -19.68 -13.07
N GLU A 3 -47.17 -19.03 -13.68
CA GLU A 3 -46.20 -18.17 -12.99
C GLU A 3 -46.93 -16.98 -12.38
N ASP A 4 -46.72 -16.80 -11.08
CA ASP A 4 -47.27 -15.70 -10.29
C ASP A 4 -46.56 -14.41 -10.68
N PRO A 5 -47.22 -13.38 -11.23
CA PRO A 5 -46.57 -12.14 -11.71
C PRO A 5 -46.17 -11.16 -10.61
N ASN A 6 -46.26 -11.51 -9.32
CA ASN A 6 -46.10 -10.57 -8.21
C ASN A 6 -44.80 -10.75 -7.37
N LYS A 7 -43.71 -11.26 -7.95
CA LYS A 7 -42.44 -11.46 -7.23
C LYS A 7 -41.59 -10.20 -7.04
N ASN A 8 -42.02 -9.04 -7.50
CA ASN A 8 -41.32 -7.75 -7.40
C ASN A 8 -42.10 -6.65 -6.66
N ASP A 9 -43.07 -7.00 -5.83
CA ASP A 9 -43.81 -5.99 -5.08
C ASP A 9 -42.99 -5.53 -3.86
N TYR A 10 -42.59 -4.24 -3.83
CA TYR A 10 -41.92 -3.59 -2.72
C TYR A 10 -42.93 -3.28 -1.61
N GLY A 11 -43.28 -4.33 -0.85
CA GLY A 11 -44.21 -4.25 0.28
C GLY A 11 -43.46 -4.21 1.64
N ALA A 12 -44.23 -4.05 2.73
CA ALA A 12 -43.69 -4.03 4.09
C ALA A 12 -42.86 -5.29 4.43
N ASP A 13 -43.21 -6.45 3.86
CA ASP A 13 -42.52 -7.72 4.06
C ASP A 13 -41.14 -7.78 3.38
N SER A 14 -40.85 -6.86 2.44
CA SER A 14 -39.55 -6.75 1.79
C SER A 14 -38.52 -5.98 2.64
N ILE A 15 -38.97 -5.29 3.69
CA ILE A 15 -38.11 -4.51 4.60
C ILE A 15 -37.50 -5.47 5.64
N LYS A 16 -36.20 -5.75 5.50
CA LYS A 16 -35.45 -6.58 6.47
C LYS A 16 -34.70 -5.67 7.43
N VAL A 17 -34.89 -5.88 8.72
CA VAL A 17 -34.13 -5.22 9.78
C VAL A 17 -32.94 -6.12 10.14
N LEU A 18 -31.74 -5.63 9.93
CA LEU A 18 -30.50 -6.28 10.39
C LEU A 18 -30.29 -5.94 11.86
N LYS A 19 -30.01 -6.94 12.70
CA LYS A 19 -29.80 -6.76 14.15
C LYS A 19 -28.33 -7.02 14.50
N GLY A 20 -27.82 -6.29 15.49
CA GLY A 20 -26.49 -6.48 16.04
C GLY A 20 -25.38 -6.43 14.96
N LEU A 21 -24.45 -7.38 15.02
CA LEU A 21 -23.27 -7.45 14.15
C LEU A 21 -23.56 -7.90 12.71
N ASP A 22 -24.79 -8.40 12.42
CA ASP A 22 -25.17 -8.79 11.05
C ASP A 22 -25.15 -7.59 10.08
N ALA A 23 -25.45 -6.39 10.56
CA ALA A 23 -25.37 -5.16 9.77
C ALA A 23 -23.93 -4.89 9.31
N VAL A 24 -22.95 -5.11 10.19
CA VAL A 24 -21.51 -4.95 9.91
C VAL A 24 -21.06 -5.97 8.88
N ARG A 25 -21.35 -7.26 9.11
CA ARG A 25 -20.95 -8.35 8.18
C ARG A 25 -21.52 -8.16 6.79
N LYS A 26 -22.74 -7.62 6.68
CA LYS A 26 -23.41 -7.42 5.38
C LYS A 26 -22.89 -6.19 4.63
N ARG A 27 -22.43 -5.16 5.33
CA ARG A 27 -21.90 -3.91 4.75
C ARG A 27 -20.66 -3.44 5.46
N PRO A 28 -19.56 -4.22 5.42
CA PRO A 28 -18.34 -3.91 6.18
C PRO A 28 -17.74 -2.57 5.76
N GLY A 29 -17.80 -2.22 4.47
CA GLY A 29 -17.27 -0.96 3.95
C GLY A 29 -17.83 0.31 4.59
N MET A 30 -19.02 0.26 5.19
CA MET A 30 -19.59 1.39 5.93
C MET A 30 -18.92 1.62 7.30
N TYR A 31 -18.29 0.59 7.88
CA TYR A 31 -17.77 0.62 9.25
C TYR A 31 -16.25 0.62 9.30
N ILE A 32 -15.58 -0.10 8.37
CA ILE A 32 -14.14 -0.30 8.41
C ILE A 32 -13.41 0.27 7.19
N GLY A 33 -14.13 0.73 6.16
CA GLY A 33 -13.59 1.18 4.89
C GLY A 33 -13.49 0.07 3.85
N ASP A 34 -12.66 0.24 2.82
CA ASP A 34 -12.55 -0.71 1.71
C ASP A 34 -11.98 -2.06 2.17
N THR A 35 -12.66 -3.15 1.80
CA THR A 35 -12.28 -4.53 2.16
C THR A 35 -11.44 -5.22 1.08
N ASP A 36 -11.28 -4.58 -0.07
CA ASP A 36 -10.64 -5.16 -1.25
C ASP A 36 -9.18 -4.70 -1.44
N ASP A 37 -8.86 -3.47 -1.01
CA ASP A 37 -7.55 -2.82 -1.20
C ASP A 37 -6.59 -2.96 0.02
N GLY A 38 -7.07 -3.58 1.10
CA GLY A 38 -6.32 -3.79 2.35
C GLY A 38 -6.39 -2.61 3.32
N SER A 39 -6.99 -1.46 2.98
CA SER A 39 -7.12 -0.32 3.90
C SER A 39 -8.00 -0.66 5.10
N GLY A 40 -9.16 -1.25 4.87
CA GLY A 40 -10.05 -1.74 5.92
C GLY A 40 -9.42 -2.79 6.82
N LEU A 41 -8.55 -3.65 6.26
CA LEU A 41 -7.79 -4.64 7.05
C LEU A 41 -6.90 -3.96 8.11
N HIS A 42 -6.12 -2.94 7.72
CA HIS A 42 -5.26 -2.20 8.64
C HIS A 42 -6.08 -1.39 9.65
N HIS A 43 -7.25 -0.88 9.26
CA HIS A 43 -8.18 -0.19 10.14
C HIS A 43 -8.63 -1.06 11.31
N MET A 44 -8.78 -2.40 11.14
CA MET A 44 -9.08 -3.29 12.27
C MET A 44 -8.03 -3.19 13.39
N VAL A 45 -6.75 -3.12 13.00
CA VAL A 45 -5.64 -2.99 13.98
C VAL A 45 -5.71 -1.63 14.66
N PHE A 46 -5.99 -0.57 13.89
CA PHE A 46 -6.08 0.79 14.43
C PHE A 46 -7.25 0.93 15.41
N GLU A 47 -8.42 0.36 15.14
CA GLU A 47 -9.57 0.42 16.04
C GLU A 47 -9.30 -0.26 17.40
N VAL A 48 -8.52 -1.35 17.41
CA VAL A 48 -8.11 -1.99 18.66
C VAL A 48 -7.07 -1.16 19.40
N SER A 49 -6.04 -0.65 18.69
CA SER A 49 -4.98 0.12 19.32
C SER A 49 -5.42 1.53 19.75
N ASP A 50 -6.40 2.14 19.08
CA ASP A 50 -6.98 3.41 19.51
C ASP A 50 -7.63 3.30 20.91
N ASN A 51 -8.17 2.13 21.30
CA ASN A 51 -8.65 1.91 22.64
C ASN A 51 -7.52 1.89 23.68
N ALA A 52 -6.36 1.33 23.33
CA ALA A 52 -5.17 1.37 24.17
C ALA A 52 -4.60 2.80 24.30
N ILE A 53 -4.62 3.57 23.20
CA ILE A 53 -4.24 4.99 23.18
C ILE A 53 -5.21 5.83 24.04
N ASP A 54 -6.52 5.54 24.02
CA ASP A 54 -7.48 6.22 24.89
C ASP A 54 -7.18 5.97 26.39
N GLU A 55 -6.74 4.76 26.76
CA GLU A 55 -6.22 4.48 28.13
C GLU A 55 -4.96 5.31 28.44
N ALA A 56 -4.09 5.50 27.45
CA ALA A 56 -2.89 6.33 27.61
C ALA A 56 -3.25 7.82 27.75
N LEU A 57 -4.20 8.35 26.96
CA LEU A 57 -4.72 9.71 27.10
C LEU A 57 -5.39 9.95 28.46
N ALA A 58 -6.02 8.92 29.04
CA ALA A 58 -6.56 8.95 30.39
C ALA A 58 -5.50 8.79 31.49
N GLY A 59 -4.22 8.60 31.14
CA GLY A 59 -3.09 8.49 32.08
C GLY A 59 -2.94 7.11 32.73
N HIS A 60 -3.54 6.07 32.18
CA HIS A 60 -3.54 4.73 32.75
C HIS A 60 -2.67 3.71 31.99
N CYS A 61 -2.20 4.05 30.80
CA CYS A 61 -1.37 3.19 29.95
C CYS A 61 -0.11 3.94 29.49
N ASP A 62 1.05 3.30 29.56
CA ASP A 62 2.33 3.83 29.09
C ASP A 62 3.07 2.85 28.16
N ARG A 63 2.50 1.66 27.93
CA ARG A 63 3.06 0.63 27.04
C ARG A 63 1.98 -0.08 26.26
N ILE A 64 2.19 -0.17 24.95
CA ILE A 64 1.33 -0.89 24.00
C ILE A 64 2.22 -1.79 23.15
N ASP A 65 1.92 -3.08 23.11
CA ASP A 65 2.63 -4.08 22.32
C ASP A 65 1.70 -4.59 21.21
N ILE A 66 2.14 -4.47 19.97
CA ILE A 66 1.43 -4.93 18.78
C ILE A 66 2.27 -6.02 18.11
N ALA A 67 1.67 -7.18 17.83
CA ALA A 67 2.36 -8.30 17.20
C ALA A 67 1.58 -8.85 16.01
N LEU A 68 2.24 -8.96 14.87
CA LEU A 68 1.80 -9.73 13.71
C LEU A 68 2.26 -11.17 13.90
N ASN A 69 1.30 -12.07 14.12
CA ASN A 69 1.59 -13.46 14.48
C ASN A 69 1.79 -14.35 13.24
N PRO A 70 2.53 -15.48 13.37
CA PRO A 70 2.80 -16.40 12.27
C PRO A 70 1.55 -17.07 11.67
N ASP A 71 0.44 -17.13 12.40
CA ASP A 71 -0.84 -17.69 11.93
C ASP A 71 -1.71 -16.68 11.17
N GLY A 72 -1.23 -15.44 10.97
CA GLY A 72 -1.93 -14.36 10.32
C GLY A 72 -2.82 -13.53 11.25
N SER A 73 -2.90 -13.89 12.55
CA SER A 73 -3.59 -13.08 13.55
C SER A 73 -2.77 -11.87 13.99
N VAL A 74 -3.43 -10.88 14.59
CA VAL A 74 -2.78 -9.72 15.21
C VAL A 74 -3.14 -9.68 16.69
N SER A 75 -2.15 -9.43 17.54
CA SER A 75 -2.32 -9.19 18.96
C SER A 75 -2.02 -7.74 19.30
N VAL A 76 -2.92 -7.07 20.01
CA VAL A 76 -2.68 -5.75 20.62
C VAL A 76 -2.83 -5.89 22.12
N THR A 77 -1.80 -5.52 22.86
CA THR A 77 -1.75 -5.62 24.34
C THR A 77 -1.44 -4.24 24.91
N ASP A 78 -2.24 -3.80 25.86
CA ASP A 78 -1.99 -2.59 26.66
C ASP A 78 -1.76 -2.92 28.13
N ASN A 79 -1.16 -2.00 28.89
CA ASN A 79 -1.03 -2.08 30.32
C ASN A 79 -1.97 -1.09 31.06
N GLY A 80 -3.12 -0.77 30.45
CA GLY A 80 -4.15 0.08 30.99
C GLY A 80 -4.91 -0.53 32.17
N ARG A 81 -6.13 -0.03 32.42
CA ARG A 81 -6.97 -0.51 33.56
C ARG A 81 -7.59 -1.89 33.31
N GLY A 82 -7.61 -2.37 32.09
CA GLY A 82 -8.35 -3.55 31.66
C GLY A 82 -9.87 -3.28 31.49
N ILE A 83 -10.49 -3.92 30.51
CA ILE A 83 -11.94 -3.83 30.27
C ILE A 83 -12.70 -4.29 31.51
N PRO A 84 -13.83 -3.63 31.94
CA PRO A 84 -14.64 -4.07 33.04
C PRO A 84 -15.17 -5.50 32.86
N THR A 85 -15.04 -6.34 33.92
CA THR A 85 -15.39 -7.76 33.87
C THR A 85 -16.72 -8.09 34.60
N GLY A 86 -17.31 -7.10 35.27
CA GLY A 86 -18.58 -7.27 36.02
C GLY A 86 -19.75 -7.51 35.06
N ILE A 87 -20.86 -8.05 35.63
CA ILE A 87 -22.10 -8.28 34.86
C ILE A 87 -22.81 -6.94 34.62
N HIS A 88 -23.16 -6.67 33.35
CA HIS A 88 -23.97 -5.51 32.98
C HIS A 88 -25.43 -5.70 33.43
N ALA A 89 -25.96 -4.71 34.16
CA ALA A 89 -27.25 -4.87 34.86
C ALA A 89 -28.43 -5.09 33.93
N GLU A 90 -28.43 -4.48 32.73
CA GLU A 90 -29.54 -4.56 31.80
C GLU A 90 -29.39 -5.77 30.85
N GLU A 91 -28.16 -6.12 30.44
CA GLU A 91 -27.90 -7.17 29.45
C GLU A 91 -27.71 -8.57 30.05
N GLY A 92 -27.40 -8.64 31.35
CA GLY A 92 -27.25 -9.91 32.07
C GLY A 92 -25.98 -10.73 31.75
N VAL A 93 -25.11 -10.17 30.88
CA VAL A 93 -23.80 -10.73 30.48
C VAL A 93 -22.67 -9.84 30.98
N SER A 94 -21.41 -10.25 30.83
CA SER A 94 -20.28 -9.41 31.23
C SER A 94 -20.21 -8.12 30.45
N ALA A 95 -19.76 -7.02 31.06
CA ALA A 95 -19.56 -5.75 30.34
C ALA A 95 -18.58 -5.91 29.17
N ALA A 96 -17.57 -6.79 29.30
CA ALA A 96 -16.67 -7.15 28.23
C ALA A 96 -17.42 -7.76 27.01
N GLU A 97 -18.36 -8.68 27.26
CA GLU A 97 -19.18 -9.28 26.21
C GLU A 97 -20.06 -8.23 25.50
N VAL A 98 -20.69 -7.32 26.27
CA VAL A 98 -21.50 -6.23 25.71
C VAL A 98 -20.68 -5.35 24.77
N ILE A 99 -19.48 -4.92 25.20
CA ILE A 99 -18.59 -4.08 24.40
C ILE A 99 -18.17 -4.79 23.09
N MET A 100 -17.95 -6.12 23.15
CA MET A 100 -17.47 -6.88 22.00
C MET A 100 -18.59 -7.26 21.01
N THR A 101 -19.85 -7.33 21.46
CA THR A 101 -20.95 -7.88 20.63
C THR A 101 -22.04 -6.86 20.29
N GLN A 102 -22.08 -5.73 20.96
CA GLN A 102 -23.10 -4.70 20.68
C GLN A 102 -22.49 -3.46 20.06
N LEU A 103 -23.20 -2.93 19.04
CA LEU A 103 -22.88 -1.62 18.47
C LEU A 103 -23.37 -0.51 19.40
N HIS A 104 -22.63 0.57 19.45
CA HIS A 104 -22.92 1.72 20.31
C HIS A 104 -22.93 1.39 21.82
N ALA A 105 -22.08 0.44 22.21
CA ALA A 105 -21.84 0.10 23.62
C ALA A 105 -20.44 0.58 24.04
N GLY A 106 -20.34 1.26 25.18
CA GLY A 106 -19.05 1.73 25.72
C GLY A 106 -19.21 2.84 26.77
N GLY A 107 -18.15 3.08 27.51
CA GLY A 107 -18.10 4.11 28.57
C GLY A 107 -17.61 5.49 28.12
N LYS A 108 -17.59 5.75 26.80
CA LYS A 108 -17.02 6.99 26.21
C LYS A 108 -18.06 7.98 25.66
N PHE A 109 -19.37 7.73 25.86
CA PHE A 109 -20.45 8.51 25.26
C PHE A 109 -20.79 9.82 25.98
N GLU A 110 -20.57 9.89 27.31
CA GLU A 110 -20.92 11.07 28.12
C GLU A 110 -19.65 11.84 28.52
N ASN A 111 -19.14 12.66 27.62
CA ASN A 111 -17.90 13.42 27.82
C ASN A 111 -18.09 14.72 28.62
N THR A 112 -19.31 15.05 29.04
CA THR A 112 -19.65 16.31 29.67
C THR A 112 -19.82 16.27 31.20
N SER A 113 -19.79 15.08 31.81
CA SER A 113 -19.85 14.89 33.26
C SER A 113 -18.44 14.89 33.88
N ASP A 114 -18.25 15.57 35.01
CA ASP A 114 -16.96 15.58 35.76
C ASP A 114 -16.50 14.17 36.22
N ASP A 115 -17.42 13.21 36.24
CA ASP A 115 -17.20 11.82 36.64
C ASP A 115 -16.81 10.89 35.47
N ASN A 116 -16.67 11.41 34.25
CA ASN A 116 -16.34 10.56 33.11
C ASN A 116 -14.88 10.08 33.16
N ALA A 117 -14.70 8.76 32.95
CA ALA A 117 -13.39 8.10 32.89
C ALA A 117 -12.51 8.57 31.72
N TYR A 118 -13.10 9.19 30.67
CA TYR A 118 -12.42 9.65 29.46
C TYR A 118 -12.90 11.05 29.09
N LYS A 119 -12.10 12.08 29.36
CA LYS A 119 -12.40 13.47 28.97
C LYS A 119 -12.16 13.73 27.50
N VAL A 120 -11.23 13.02 26.88
CA VAL A 120 -10.86 13.09 25.47
C VAL A 120 -10.66 11.67 24.98
N SER A 121 -11.27 11.31 23.87
CA SER A 121 -11.09 9.97 23.29
C SER A 121 -11.18 10.03 21.75
N GLY A 122 -10.52 9.10 21.07
CA GLY A 122 -10.65 8.88 19.63
C GLY A 122 -11.86 8.01 19.28
N GLY A 123 -12.24 7.10 20.18
CA GLY A 123 -13.33 6.14 20.02
C GLY A 123 -14.70 6.70 20.39
N LEU A 124 -15.24 7.62 19.58
CA LEU A 124 -16.48 8.36 19.88
C LEU A 124 -17.78 7.59 19.62
N HIS A 125 -17.77 6.58 18.77
CA HIS A 125 -19.01 5.94 18.28
C HIS A 125 -19.33 4.61 19.01
N GLY A 126 -18.41 4.06 19.80
CA GLY A 126 -18.59 2.78 20.53
C GLY A 126 -18.86 1.58 19.61
N VAL A 127 -18.24 1.58 18.42
CA VAL A 127 -18.42 0.51 17.43
C VAL A 127 -17.11 -0.18 17.03
N GLY A 128 -15.95 0.42 17.27
CA GLY A 128 -14.68 -0.03 16.72
C GLY A 128 -14.35 -1.50 16.99
N VAL A 129 -14.26 -1.88 18.27
CA VAL A 129 -13.88 -3.25 18.63
C VAL A 129 -14.97 -4.28 18.32
N SER A 130 -16.26 -3.92 18.38
CA SER A 130 -17.35 -4.82 17.99
C SER A 130 -17.38 -5.04 16.47
N VAL A 131 -16.97 -4.05 15.67
CA VAL A 131 -16.76 -4.21 14.23
C VAL A 131 -15.59 -5.15 13.95
N VAL A 132 -14.46 -5.00 14.66
CA VAL A 132 -13.32 -5.95 14.54
C VAL A 132 -13.75 -7.38 14.87
N ASN A 133 -14.50 -7.58 15.95
CA ASN A 133 -15.05 -8.87 16.31
C ASN A 133 -15.96 -9.44 15.20
N ALA A 134 -16.86 -8.64 14.66
CA ALA A 134 -17.80 -9.06 13.60
C ALA A 134 -17.10 -9.53 12.31
N LEU A 135 -15.93 -8.95 11.99
CA LEU A 135 -15.18 -9.18 10.75
C LEU A 135 -14.01 -10.16 10.90
N SER A 136 -13.89 -10.78 12.10
CA SER A 136 -12.88 -11.78 12.40
C SER A 136 -13.43 -13.20 12.30
N GLU A 137 -12.60 -14.17 11.89
CA GLU A 137 -12.93 -15.60 12.03
C GLU A 137 -13.04 -15.97 13.49
N TRP A 138 -12.06 -15.50 14.27
CA TRP A 138 -12.07 -15.64 15.71
C TRP A 138 -11.39 -14.43 16.35
N LEU A 139 -11.78 -14.15 17.59
CA LEU A 139 -11.16 -13.14 18.41
C LEU A 139 -11.03 -13.67 19.85
N ASP A 140 -9.81 -13.54 20.41
CA ASP A 140 -9.48 -13.87 21.78
C ASP A 140 -9.30 -12.59 22.61
N LEU A 141 -9.97 -12.52 23.72
CA LEU A 141 -9.90 -11.42 24.67
C LEU A 141 -9.33 -11.91 26.00
N ASN A 142 -8.16 -11.38 26.39
CA ASN A 142 -7.58 -11.54 27.72
C ASN A 142 -7.67 -10.21 28.45
N ILE A 143 -8.10 -10.25 29.73
CA ILE A 143 -8.20 -9.07 30.60
C ILE A 143 -7.49 -9.36 31.89
N TRP A 144 -6.53 -8.53 32.27
CA TRP A 144 -5.87 -8.57 33.59
C TRP A 144 -6.42 -7.42 34.43
N ARG A 145 -7.28 -7.77 35.39
CA ARG A 145 -7.94 -6.80 36.25
C ARG A 145 -8.18 -7.38 37.65
N ASP A 146 -8.03 -6.55 38.65
CA ASP A 146 -8.29 -6.91 40.10
C ASP A 146 -7.49 -8.12 40.54
N GLY A 147 -6.30 -8.38 39.97
CA GLY A 147 -5.41 -9.50 40.30
C GLY A 147 -5.81 -10.83 39.65
N GLU A 148 -6.80 -10.85 38.78
CA GLU A 148 -7.26 -12.01 38.03
C GLU A 148 -7.02 -11.86 36.52
N GLU A 149 -6.79 -13.01 35.88
CA GLU A 149 -6.75 -13.13 34.42
C GLU A 149 -8.07 -13.71 33.92
N HIS A 150 -8.77 -12.95 33.11
CA HIS A 150 -10.02 -13.33 32.47
C HIS A 150 -9.81 -13.60 30.98
N TYR A 151 -10.56 -14.56 30.45
CA TYR A 151 -10.49 -14.94 29.04
C TYR A 151 -11.87 -15.17 28.47
N MET A 152 -12.04 -14.71 27.21
CA MET A 152 -13.22 -14.94 26.41
C MET A 152 -12.84 -15.10 24.94
N ARG A 153 -13.51 -16.01 24.25
CA ARG A 153 -13.34 -16.24 22.81
C ARG A 153 -14.63 -15.96 22.06
N PHE A 154 -14.46 -15.35 20.89
CA PHE A 154 -15.53 -15.10 19.93
C PHE A 154 -15.22 -15.82 18.63
N ALA A 155 -16.25 -16.27 17.90
CA ALA A 155 -16.16 -16.83 16.58
C ALA A 155 -17.18 -16.12 15.66
N HIS A 156 -16.70 -15.52 14.60
CA HIS A 156 -17.52 -14.72 13.67
C HIS A 156 -18.40 -13.67 14.37
N GLY A 157 -17.87 -13.06 15.45
CA GLY A 157 -18.56 -12.02 16.20
C GLY A 157 -19.40 -12.53 17.37
N ASP A 158 -19.69 -13.81 17.48
CA ASP A 158 -20.52 -14.39 18.53
C ASP A 158 -19.68 -14.98 19.65
N ALA A 159 -20.11 -14.80 20.91
CA ALA A 159 -19.42 -15.36 22.07
C ALA A 159 -19.46 -16.90 22.06
N VAL A 160 -18.31 -17.56 22.10
CA VAL A 160 -18.22 -19.04 22.17
C VAL A 160 -18.61 -19.54 23.56
N ALA A 161 -18.25 -18.80 24.60
CA ALA A 161 -18.57 -19.08 26.01
C ALA A 161 -18.53 -17.78 26.81
N PRO A 162 -19.22 -17.69 27.95
CA PRO A 162 -19.14 -16.52 28.83
C PRO A 162 -17.70 -16.24 29.30
N LEU A 163 -17.46 -14.98 29.72
CA LEU A 163 -16.19 -14.56 30.31
C LEU A 163 -15.86 -15.44 31.55
N LYS A 164 -14.64 -15.97 31.57
CA LYS A 164 -14.19 -16.82 32.67
C LYS A 164 -12.85 -16.37 33.21
N VAL A 165 -12.65 -16.54 34.52
CA VAL A 165 -11.33 -16.45 35.16
C VAL A 165 -10.52 -17.71 34.81
N ILE A 166 -9.33 -17.50 34.22
CA ILE A 166 -8.43 -18.61 33.83
C ILE A 166 -7.22 -18.72 34.74
N GLY A 167 -6.90 -17.67 35.51
CA GLY A 167 -5.75 -17.65 36.41
C GLY A 167 -5.68 -16.40 37.27
N LYS A 168 -4.58 -16.28 38.01
CA LYS A 168 -4.21 -15.03 38.68
C LYS A 168 -3.28 -14.23 37.77
N ALA A 169 -3.49 -12.92 37.70
CA ALA A 169 -2.56 -12.01 37.07
C ALA A 169 -1.22 -12.00 37.84
N ALA A 170 -0.12 -11.80 37.14
CA ALA A 170 1.17 -11.58 37.78
C ALA A 170 1.13 -10.30 38.63
N GLU A 171 2.01 -10.19 39.62
CA GLU A 171 2.05 -9.02 40.50
C GLU A 171 2.24 -7.73 39.70
N GLY A 172 1.28 -6.79 39.80
CA GLY A 172 1.28 -5.53 39.06
C GLY A 172 0.81 -5.62 37.59
N GLN A 173 0.49 -6.81 37.10
CA GLN A 173 -0.03 -6.99 35.76
C GLN A 173 -1.49 -6.51 35.68
N LYS A 174 -1.75 -5.62 34.70
CA LYS A 174 -3.08 -5.09 34.40
C LYS A 174 -3.14 -4.82 32.89
N GLY A 175 -4.33 -4.63 32.34
CA GLY A 175 -4.54 -4.26 30.95
C GLY A 175 -5.41 -5.21 30.15
N THR A 176 -5.40 -5.07 28.85
CA THR A 176 -6.19 -5.88 27.92
C THR A 176 -5.30 -6.38 26.78
N ARG A 177 -5.56 -7.63 26.35
CA ARG A 177 -5.04 -8.16 25.09
C ARG A 177 -6.20 -8.57 24.21
N VAL A 178 -6.21 -8.06 22.99
CA VAL A 178 -7.11 -8.49 21.93
C VAL A 178 -6.26 -9.15 20.85
N THR A 179 -6.57 -10.42 20.56
CA THR A 179 -5.94 -11.16 19.44
C THR A 179 -7.03 -11.55 18.46
N PHE A 180 -6.91 -11.22 17.19
CA PHE A 180 -7.93 -11.50 16.20
C PHE A 180 -7.34 -12.00 14.88
N LEU A 181 -8.09 -12.87 14.20
CA LEU A 181 -7.79 -13.35 12.86
C LEU A 181 -8.83 -12.78 11.88
N PRO A 182 -8.43 -11.93 10.92
CA PRO A 182 -9.35 -11.38 9.90
C PRO A 182 -10.02 -12.47 9.08
N SER A 183 -11.31 -12.30 8.76
CA SER A 183 -12.06 -13.27 7.96
C SER A 183 -11.75 -13.13 6.46
N PRO A 184 -11.24 -14.17 5.77
CA PRO A 184 -11.03 -14.17 4.33
C PRO A 184 -12.34 -14.14 3.53
N ALA A 185 -13.50 -14.40 4.18
CA ALA A 185 -14.81 -14.21 3.57
C ALA A 185 -15.16 -12.71 3.42
N THR A 186 -14.52 -11.83 4.21
CA THR A 186 -14.74 -10.39 4.18
C THR A 186 -13.64 -9.66 3.42
N PHE A 187 -12.38 -10.00 3.69
CA PHE A 187 -11.22 -9.32 3.13
C PHE A 187 -10.59 -10.12 2.01
N LYS A 188 -10.38 -9.49 0.84
CA LYS A 188 -9.64 -10.12 -0.27
C LYS A 188 -8.15 -10.22 0.03
N ILE A 189 -7.61 -9.24 0.76
CA ILE A 189 -6.23 -9.19 1.24
C ILE A 189 -6.28 -9.38 2.75
N THR A 190 -5.62 -10.42 3.26
CA THR A 190 -5.52 -10.73 4.71
C THR A 190 -4.10 -10.57 5.25
N GLU A 191 -3.16 -10.13 4.42
CA GLU A 191 -1.78 -9.86 4.83
C GLU A 191 -1.62 -8.42 5.30
N PHE A 192 -1.14 -8.25 6.53
CA PHE A 192 -0.84 -6.95 7.09
C PHE A 192 0.50 -6.42 6.58
N ASP A 193 0.51 -5.15 6.19
CA ASP A 193 1.70 -4.41 5.80
C ASP A 193 2.35 -3.80 7.06
N PHE A 194 3.56 -4.28 7.39
CA PHE A 194 4.30 -3.83 8.55
C PHE A 194 4.66 -2.34 8.48
N GLU A 195 5.03 -1.84 7.30
CA GLU A 195 5.46 -0.45 7.11
C GLU A 195 4.29 0.53 7.31
N LYS A 196 3.09 0.17 6.82
CA LYS A 196 1.86 0.96 7.05
C LYS A 196 1.52 1.04 8.54
N LEU A 197 1.66 -0.06 9.26
CA LEU A 197 1.45 -0.08 10.71
C LEU A 197 2.52 0.71 11.45
N GLU A 198 3.81 0.51 11.10
CA GLU A 198 4.93 1.25 11.69
C GLU A 198 4.76 2.76 11.53
N HIS A 199 4.35 3.20 10.34
CA HIS A 199 4.12 4.60 10.06
C HIS A 199 3.04 5.19 10.99
N ARG A 200 1.88 4.54 11.08
CA ARG A 200 0.79 5.00 11.95
C ARG A 200 1.15 4.99 13.43
N TYR A 201 1.83 3.95 13.90
CA TYR A 201 2.26 3.88 15.30
C TYR A 201 3.36 4.88 15.63
N ARG A 202 4.19 5.25 14.67
CA ARG A 202 5.16 6.34 14.81
C ARG A 202 4.47 7.69 15.03
N GLU A 203 3.43 7.99 14.24
CA GLU A 203 2.60 9.18 14.47
C GLU A 203 2.01 9.19 15.88
N LEU A 204 1.40 8.07 16.29
CA LEU A 204 0.79 7.94 17.61
C LEU A 204 1.81 8.09 18.75
N ALA A 205 3.02 7.59 18.59
CA ALA A 205 4.11 7.74 19.57
C ALA A 205 4.57 9.21 19.70
N PHE A 206 4.64 9.96 18.59
CA PHE A 206 4.93 11.38 18.61
C PHE A 206 3.79 12.21 19.24
N LEU A 207 2.53 11.86 18.96
CA LEU A 207 1.35 12.56 19.49
C LEU A 207 1.10 12.29 20.97
N ASN A 208 1.63 11.16 21.50
CA ASN A 208 1.46 10.73 22.87
C ASN A 208 2.82 10.54 23.56
N SER A 209 3.51 11.67 23.77
CA SER A 209 4.83 11.68 24.44
C SER A 209 4.76 10.95 25.79
N GLY A 210 5.71 10.03 26.00
CA GLY A 210 5.76 9.18 27.21
C GLY A 210 5.13 7.79 27.07
N VAL A 211 4.44 7.49 25.96
CA VAL A 211 3.91 6.16 25.64
C VAL A 211 4.90 5.38 24.79
N ARG A 212 5.23 4.14 25.18
CA ARG A 212 6.08 3.22 24.43
C ARG A 212 5.23 2.29 23.59
N LEU A 213 5.43 2.30 22.27
CA LEU A 213 4.78 1.40 21.34
C LEU A 213 5.81 0.40 20.81
N PHE A 214 5.51 -0.89 20.92
CA PHE A 214 6.34 -1.95 20.34
C PHE A 214 5.57 -2.61 19.20
N LEU A 215 6.12 -2.54 17.99
CA LEU A 215 5.57 -3.25 16.84
C LEU A 215 6.49 -4.41 16.48
N THR A 216 5.97 -5.62 16.56
CA THR A 216 6.71 -6.86 16.29
C THR A 216 6.11 -7.58 15.10
N ASP A 217 6.93 -7.84 14.10
CA ASP A 217 6.64 -8.79 13.03
C ASP A 217 7.21 -10.15 13.42
N ALA A 218 6.37 -11.02 13.96
CA ALA A 218 6.75 -12.38 14.34
C ALA A 218 6.42 -13.41 13.25
N ARG A 219 6.04 -12.98 12.05
CA ARG A 219 5.67 -13.87 10.94
C ARG A 219 6.88 -14.61 10.37
N HIS A 220 8.04 -14.01 10.45
CA HIS A 220 9.28 -14.51 9.88
C HIS A 220 10.11 -15.27 10.92
N GLU A 221 11.06 -16.07 10.43
CA GLU A 221 11.98 -16.82 11.27
C GLU A 221 12.77 -15.93 12.27
N GLU A 222 13.19 -14.75 11.81
CA GLU A 222 13.80 -13.71 12.63
C GLU A 222 12.76 -12.59 12.88
N PRO A 223 12.16 -12.52 14.09
CA PRO A 223 11.19 -11.47 14.38
C PRO A 223 11.82 -10.08 14.31
N LYS A 224 11.15 -9.17 13.61
CA LYS A 224 11.52 -7.75 13.58
C LYS A 224 10.70 -7.00 14.63
N THR A 225 11.36 -6.38 15.63
CA THR A 225 10.69 -5.53 16.61
C THR A 225 11.21 -4.10 16.49
N VAL A 226 10.29 -3.14 16.42
CA VAL A 226 10.58 -1.71 16.43
C VAL A 226 9.96 -1.11 17.69
N GLU A 227 10.79 -0.41 18.47
CA GLU A 227 10.33 0.42 19.59
C GLU A 227 10.14 1.86 19.09
N LEU A 228 8.95 2.41 19.31
CA LEU A 228 8.56 3.75 18.95
C LEU A 228 8.28 4.54 20.24
N PHE A 229 9.21 5.44 20.59
CA PHE A 229 9.15 6.24 21.81
C PHE A 229 9.84 7.58 21.58
N TYR A 230 9.11 8.68 21.78
CA TYR A 230 9.56 10.02 21.47
C TYR A 230 9.21 11.01 22.60
N GLU A 231 10.16 11.28 23.48
CA GLU A 231 9.96 12.24 24.59
C GLU A 231 9.74 13.69 24.14
N GLY A 232 10.26 14.04 22.95
CA GLY A 232 10.10 15.38 22.36
C GLY A 232 8.71 15.68 21.75
N GLY A 233 7.80 14.71 21.77
CA GLY A 233 6.42 14.90 21.27
C GLY A 233 6.35 15.42 19.84
N ILE A 234 5.43 16.34 19.57
CA ILE A 234 5.20 16.87 18.20
C ILE A 234 6.35 17.72 17.66
N ALA A 235 7.21 18.30 18.52
CA ALA A 235 8.43 18.99 18.06
C ALA A 235 9.44 17.98 17.46
N ALA A 236 9.59 16.82 18.10
CA ALA A 236 10.38 15.73 17.54
C ALA A 236 9.75 15.17 16.24
N PHE A 237 8.43 15.21 16.14
CA PHE A 237 7.74 14.80 14.92
C PHE A 237 8.06 15.75 13.74
N VAL A 238 8.03 17.06 13.94
CA VAL A 238 8.46 18.05 12.93
C VAL A 238 9.90 17.79 12.50
N LYS A 239 10.83 17.59 13.45
CA LYS A 239 12.23 17.26 13.14
C LYS A 239 12.35 15.95 12.34
N TRP A 240 11.52 14.95 12.66
CA TRP A 240 11.52 13.69 11.94
C TRP A 240 11.01 13.85 10.50
N LEU A 241 9.97 14.66 10.28
CA LEU A 241 9.46 14.98 8.93
C LEU A 241 10.52 15.75 8.10
N ASP A 242 11.29 16.61 8.75
CA ASP A 242 12.30 17.43 8.09
C ASP A 242 13.72 16.85 8.13
N ARG A 243 13.89 15.56 8.55
CA ARG A 243 15.20 14.91 8.66
C ARG A 243 16.02 14.88 7.36
N THR A 244 15.35 15.06 6.22
CA THR A 244 15.96 15.10 4.88
C THR A 244 16.07 16.51 4.32
N LYS A 245 15.68 17.53 5.07
CA LYS A 245 15.69 18.95 4.71
C LYS A 245 16.61 19.74 5.65
N THR A 246 16.98 20.94 5.27
CA THR A 246 17.81 21.83 6.10
C THR A 246 16.93 22.84 6.82
N PRO A 247 16.79 22.77 8.16
CA PRO A 247 15.98 23.73 8.90
C PRO A 247 16.64 25.11 8.92
N LEU A 248 15.83 26.18 8.97
CA LEU A 248 16.33 27.55 9.09
C LEU A 248 16.91 27.87 10.47
N PHE A 249 16.50 27.14 11.49
CA PHE A 249 16.95 27.26 12.88
C PHE A 249 16.89 25.90 13.58
N PRO A 250 17.69 25.66 14.65
CA PRO A 250 17.90 24.32 15.20
C PRO A 250 16.68 23.66 15.85
N GLU A 251 15.79 24.48 16.46
CA GLU A 251 14.67 23.96 17.25
C GLU A 251 13.33 24.45 16.69
N PRO A 252 12.33 23.55 16.44
CA PRO A 252 11.01 23.94 16.01
C PRO A 252 10.33 24.89 17.02
N ILE A 253 9.49 25.76 16.52
CA ILE A 253 8.60 26.59 17.36
C ILE A 253 7.51 25.68 17.93
N SER A 254 7.39 25.61 19.25
CA SER A 254 6.38 24.81 19.93
C SER A 254 5.41 25.71 20.66
N VAL A 255 4.11 25.48 20.44
CA VAL A 255 3.01 26.15 21.10
C VAL A 255 2.12 25.11 21.74
N ASN A 256 2.05 25.12 23.07
CA ASN A 256 1.23 24.22 23.86
C ASN A 256 0.35 25.03 24.81
N GLY A 257 -0.90 24.63 24.98
CA GLY A 257 -1.83 25.28 25.90
C GLY A 257 -3.24 24.73 25.83
N GLN A 258 -4.08 25.21 26.76
CA GLN A 258 -5.50 24.89 26.81
C GLN A 258 -6.33 26.18 26.84
N ARG A 259 -7.38 26.24 26.03
CA ARG A 259 -8.39 27.33 26.04
C ARG A 259 -9.77 26.73 25.78
N ASP A 260 -10.76 27.15 26.58
CA ASP A 260 -12.16 26.73 26.44
C ASP A 260 -12.34 25.20 26.35
N ASP A 261 -11.66 24.44 27.24
CA ASP A 261 -11.62 22.98 27.29
C ASP A 261 -10.98 22.28 26.05
N ILE A 262 -10.38 23.06 25.15
CA ILE A 262 -9.68 22.56 24.00
C ILE A 262 -8.18 22.55 24.30
N GLY A 263 -7.58 21.37 24.28
CA GLY A 263 -6.13 21.20 24.30
C GLY A 263 -5.57 21.51 22.92
N ILE A 264 -4.54 22.34 22.86
CA ILE A 264 -3.91 22.79 21.61
C ILE A 264 -2.42 22.52 21.70
N ASP A 265 -1.90 21.81 20.73
CA ASP A 265 -0.51 21.45 20.63
C ASP A 265 -0.06 21.65 19.17
N VAL A 266 0.84 22.61 18.93
CA VAL A 266 1.33 22.98 17.59
C VAL A 266 2.84 23.05 17.60
N ALA A 267 3.47 22.39 16.64
CA ALA A 267 4.89 22.55 16.36
C ALA A 267 5.08 22.94 14.90
N LEU A 268 6.02 23.86 14.63
CA LEU A 268 6.26 24.32 13.26
C LEU A 268 7.73 24.73 13.06
N GLU A 269 8.20 24.54 11.83
CA GLU A 269 9.57 24.86 11.43
C GLU A 269 9.59 25.29 9.95
N TRP A 270 10.51 26.20 9.59
CA TRP A 270 10.81 26.48 8.19
C TRP A 270 12.11 25.82 7.78
N ASN A 271 12.12 25.24 6.60
CA ASN A 271 13.27 24.58 6.00
C ASN A 271 13.62 25.16 4.62
N ASP A 272 14.60 24.60 3.96
CA ASP A 272 15.09 25.05 2.65
C ASP A 272 14.19 24.65 1.46
N SER A 273 13.14 23.84 1.68
CA SER A 273 12.22 23.43 0.63
C SER A 273 11.27 24.57 0.18
N TYR A 274 10.50 24.32 -0.86
CA TYR A 274 9.54 25.27 -1.44
C TYR A 274 8.08 24.89 -1.18
N TYR A 275 7.83 23.78 -0.47
CA TYR A 275 6.50 23.20 -0.28
C TYR A 275 6.07 23.30 1.18
N GLU A 276 4.76 23.47 1.37
CA GLU A 276 4.11 23.42 2.69
C GLU A 276 3.79 21.97 3.01
N ASN A 277 4.16 21.50 4.21
CA ASN A 277 3.78 20.21 4.77
C ASN A 277 3.11 20.42 6.14
N VAL A 278 1.79 20.35 6.22
CA VAL A 278 1.02 20.55 7.45
C VAL A 278 0.15 19.35 7.72
N LEU A 279 0.46 18.63 8.79
CA LEU A 279 -0.34 17.51 9.27
C LEU A 279 -1.27 17.98 10.40
N CYS A 280 -2.53 17.58 10.33
CA CYS A 280 -3.57 17.97 11.26
C CYS A 280 -4.13 16.77 11.99
N PHE A 281 -4.31 16.88 13.32
CA PHE A 281 -4.83 15.82 14.16
C PHE A 281 -5.90 16.34 15.11
N THR A 282 -6.94 15.54 15.33
CA THR A 282 -7.96 15.75 16.35
C THR A 282 -8.11 14.50 17.18
N ASN A 283 -7.86 14.57 18.51
CA ASN A 283 -7.85 13.41 19.41
C ASN A 283 -7.00 12.25 18.84
N ASN A 284 -5.81 12.57 18.35
CA ASN A 284 -4.85 11.65 17.68
C ASN A 284 -5.30 11.10 16.32
N ILE A 285 -6.47 11.46 15.80
CA ILE A 285 -6.96 11.03 14.49
C ILE A 285 -6.45 11.99 13.43
N PRO A 286 -5.83 11.53 12.32
CA PRO A 286 -5.36 12.39 11.24
C PRO A 286 -6.55 12.92 10.42
N GLN A 287 -6.52 14.21 10.05
CA GLN A 287 -7.46 14.82 9.12
C GLN A 287 -6.74 15.14 7.80
N ARG A 288 -6.89 14.26 6.82
CA ARG A 288 -6.27 14.41 5.49
C ARG A 288 -6.76 15.66 4.76
N ASP A 289 -8.04 15.98 4.88
CA ASP A 289 -8.67 17.15 4.28
C ASP A 289 -8.61 18.40 5.18
N GLY A 290 -7.84 18.33 6.29
CA GLY A 290 -7.71 19.41 7.27
C GLY A 290 -9.04 19.71 7.97
N GLY A 291 -9.44 20.99 7.99
CA GLY A 291 -10.67 21.41 8.62
C GLY A 291 -10.57 22.78 9.29
N THR A 292 -11.41 23.02 10.30
CA THR A 292 -11.49 24.29 11.04
C THR A 292 -10.18 24.64 11.75
N HIS A 293 -9.43 23.65 12.27
CA HIS A 293 -8.12 23.85 12.91
C HIS A 293 -7.04 24.25 11.89
N LEU A 294 -6.98 23.66 10.69
CA LEU A 294 -6.06 24.07 9.63
C LEU A 294 -6.34 25.51 9.16
N ALA A 295 -7.62 25.85 8.99
CA ALA A 295 -8.03 27.20 8.62
C ALA A 295 -7.64 28.23 9.70
N ALA A 296 -7.84 27.89 10.98
CA ALA A 296 -7.44 28.70 12.12
C ALA A 296 -5.91 28.89 12.18
N PHE A 297 -5.16 27.83 12.03
CA PHE A 297 -3.69 27.85 11.98
C PHE A 297 -3.18 28.78 10.88
N ARG A 298 -3.65 28.63 9.65
CA ARG A 298 -3.24 29.45 8.50
C ARG A 298 -3.62 30.93 8.70
N SER A 299 -4.79 31.22 9.26
CA SER A 299 -5.26 32.57 9.57
C SER A 299 -4.37 33.23 10.61
N ALA A 300 -4.12 32.59 11.74
CA ALA A 300 -3.29 33.09 12.82
C ALA A 300 -1.85 33.34 12.35
N LEU A 301 -1.25 32.36 11.67
CA LEU A 301 0.12 32.46 11.16
C LEU A 301 0.29 33.64 10.21
N THR A 302 -0.60 33.74 9.21
CA THR A 302 -0.56 34.82 8.21
C THR A 302 -0.69 36.20 8.85
N ARG A 303 -1.63 36.37 9.77
CA ARG A 303 -1.85 37.63 10.46
C ARG A 303 -0.66 38.04 11.34
N THR A 304 -0.12 37.08 12.10
CA THR A 304 0.97 37.36 13.04
C THR A 304 2.26 37.70 12.30
N LEU A 305 2.63 36.94 11.26
CA LEU A 305 3.81 37.21 10.46
C LEU A 305 3.73 38.52 9.67
N ASN A 306 2.57 38.87 9.10
CA ASN A 306 2.35 40.19 8.48
C ASN A 306 2.61 41.33 9.47
N ASN A 307 1.95 41.28 10.64
CA ASN A 307 2.10 42.29 11.67
C ASN A 307 3.59 42.44 12.10
N TYR A 308 4.31 41.32 12.26
CA TYR A 308 5.72 41.38 12.63
C TYR A 308 6.59 41.95 11.51
N ALA A 309 6.40 41.53 10.26
CA ALA A 309 7.13 41.99 9.10
C ALA A 309 6.97 43.51 8.87
N GLU A 310 5.76 44.03 9.10
CA GLU A 310 5.48 45.48 9.04
C GLU A 310 6.15 46.24 10.19
N LYS A 311 6.00 45.79 11.44
CA LYS A 311 6.57 46.41 12.65
C LYS A 311 8.08 46.41 12.63
N SER A 312 8.72 45.32 12.22
CA SER A 312 10.18 45.18 12.16
C SER A 312 10.84 46.07 11.10
N GLY A 313 10.04 46.62 10.17
CA GLY A 313 10.50 47.49 9.09
C GLY A 313 11.29 46.77 7.98
N LEU A 314 11.34 45.44 8.00
CA LEU A 314 12.05 44.63 6.99
C LEU A 314 11.42 44.82 5.60
N LEU A 315 10.10 45.02 5.54
CA LEU A 315 9.34 45.28 4.28
C LEU A 315 9.59 46.65 3.67
N LYS A 316 10.09 47.65 4.41
CA LYS A 316 10.24 49.04 3.92
C LYS A 316 11.18 49.17 2.73
N LYS A 317 12.10 48.21 2.52
CA LYS A 317 13.07 48.21 1.44
C LYS A 317 12.60 47.40 0.22
N GLU A 318 11.60 46.56 0.42
CA GLU A 318 11.16 45.60 -0.59
C GLU A 318 9.76 46.00 -1.12
N LYS A 319 9.62 46.07 -2.45
CA LYS A 319 8.37 46.45 -3.12
C LYS A 319 7.53 45.21 -3.44
N VAL A 320 7.33 44.32 -2.48
CA VAL A 320 6.55 43.09 -2.66
C VAL A 320 5.35 43.07 -1.71
N SER A 321 4.26 42.50 -2.18
CA SER A 321 3.07 42.21 -1.38
C SER A 321 3.13 40.77 -0.91
N LEU A 322 3.06 40.57 0.41
CA LEU A 322 3.09 39.24 1.00
C LEU A 322 1.70 38.59 0.95
N THR A 323 1.65 37.30 0.63
CA THR A 323 0.45 36.47 0.71
C THR A 323 0.63 35.37 1.74
N GLY A 324 -0.49 34.70 2.11
CA GLY A 324 -0.42 33.59 3.05
C GLY A 324 0.43 32.42 2.52
N ASP A 325 0.44 32.21 1.19
CA ASP A 325 1.21 31.13 0.59
C ASP A 325 2.72 31.41 0.64
N ASP A 326 3.15 32.68 0.46
CA ASP A 326 4.57 33.07 0.63
C ASP A 326 5.06 32.74 2.04
N MET A 327 4.17 32.87 3.06
CA MET A 327 4.51 32.61 4.46
C MET A 327 4.64 31.13 4.79
N ARG A 328 4.04 30.27 3.97
CA ARG A 328 4.03 28.84 4.15
C ARG A 328 5.01 28.10 3.22
N GLU A 329 5.74 28.82 2.38
CA GLU A 329 6.80 28.22 1.56
C GLU A 329 7.90 27.63 2.47
N GLY A 330 8.12 26.32 2.36
CA GLY A 330 9.08 25.56 3.18
C GLY A 330 8.66 25.40 4.63
N LEU A 331 7.37 25.51 4.95
CA LEU A 331 6.83 25.30 6.27
C LEU A 331 6.47 23.83 6.49
N THR A 332 7.02 23.23 7.54
CA THR A 332 6.53 21.96 8.11
C THR A 332 5.86 22.23 9.44
N ALA A 333 4.63 21.75 9.63
CA ALA A 333 3.90 21.97 10.88
C ALA A 333 3.02 20.78 11.25
N ILE A 334 2.87 20.56 12.55
CA ILE A 334 1.90 19.65 13.17
C ILE A 334 0.90 20.49 13.94
N VAL A 335 -0.39 20.28 13.68
CA VAL A 335 -1.50 20.93 14.39
C VAL A 335 -2.35 19.85 15.04
N SER A 336 -2.22 19.68 16.35
CA SER A 336 -2.97 18.70 17.13
C SER A 336 -3.93 19.42 18.07
N VAL A 337 -5.20 19.08 18.02
CA VAL A 337 -6.23 19.58 18.92
C VAL A 337 -6.89 18.44 19.66
N LYS A 338 -7.18 18.64 20.93
CA LYS A 338 -7.88 17.68 21.79
C LYS A 338 -9.15 18.32 22.32
N LEU A 339 -10.29 17.73 21.99
CA LEU A 339 -11.59 18.26 22.41
C LEU A 339 -12.57 17.13 22.76
N PRO A 340 -13.54 17.38 23.67
CA PRO A 340 -14.43 16.32 24.18
C PRO A 340 -15.37 15.75 23.12
N ASP A 341 -15.95 16.61 22.24
CA ASP A 341 -16.95 16.20 21.23
C ASP A 341 -16.61 16.76 19.84
N PRO A 342 -15.62 16.19 19.13
CA PRO A 342 -15.27 16.62 17.79
C PRO A 342 -16.33 16.21 16.75
N LYS A 343 -16.64 17.11 15.81
CA LYS A 343 -17.53 16.87 14.69
C LYS A 343 -16.76 16.75 13.39
N PHE A 344 -17.04 15.72 12.64
CA PHE A 344 -16.39 15.43 11.36
C PHE A 344 -17.38 15.46 10.20
N SER A 345 -16.86 15.65 8.97
CA SER A 345 -17.68 15.69 7.76
C SER A 345 -18.16 14.32 7.31
N SER A 346 -17.46 13.23 7.70
CA SER A 346 -17.71 11.86 7.25
C SER A 346 -17.37 10.86 8.37
N GLN A 347 -17.76 9.60 8.16
CA GLN A 347 -17.42 8.49 9.06
C GLN A 347 -15.90 8.21 9.09
N THR A 348 -15.19 8.48 8.00
CA THR A 348 -13.72 8.33 7.90
C THR A 348 -12.96 9.40 8.67
N LYS A 349 -13.64 10.42 9.19
CA LYS A 349 -13.08 11.51 10.02
C LYS A 349 -12.01 12.36 9.32
N ASP A 350 -12.01 12.41 7.98
CA ASP A 350 -10.96 13.06 7.19
C ASP A 350 -10.94 14.59 7.35
N LYS A 351 -12.04 15.21 7.78
CA LYS A 351 -12.15 16.67 7.93
C LYS A 351 -12.86 17.06 9.20
N LEU A 352 -12.20 17.91 10.02
CA LEU A 352 -12.82 18.50 11.21
C LEU A 352 -13.73 19.66 10.83
N VAL A 353 -14.99 19.64 11.33
CA VAL A 353 -15.98 20.70 11.11
C VAL A 353 -16.40 21.46 12.38
N SER A 354 -15.86 21.08 13.54
CA SER A 354 -16.06 21.76 14.83
C SER A 354 -15.64 23.23 14.78
N SER A 355 -16.61 24.15 14.72
CA SER A 355 -16.34 25.59 14.59
C SER A 355 -15.78 26.23 15.87
N GLU A 356 -16.06 25.64 17.03
CA GLU A 356 -15.58 26.04 18.36
C GLU A 356 -14.05 26.01 18.49
N VAL A 357 -13.35 25.21 17.70
CA VAL A 357 -11.87 25.10 17.70
C VAL A 357 -11.21 26.36 17.18
N ARG A 358 -11.89 27.11 16.30
CA ARG A 358 -11.28 28.19 15.52
C ARG A 358 -10.72 29.32 16.39
N GLN A 359 -11.52 29.91 17.24
CA GLN A 359 -11.13 31.10 18.02
C GLN A 359 -10.06 30.77 19.08
N PRO A 360 -10.18 29.69 19.88
CA PRO A 360 -9.15 29.30 20.84
C PRO A 360 -7.78 29.06 20.18
N LEU A 361 -7.75 28.35 19.06
CA LEU A 361 -6.52 28.07 18.34
C LEU A 361 -5.92 29.35 17.73
N GLU A 362 -6.72 30.16 17.02
CA GLU A 362 -6.23 31.41 16.42
C GLU A 362 -5.63 32.37 17.47
N SER A 363 -6.25 32.49 18.63
CA SER A 363 -5.79 33.42 19.66
C SER A 363 -4.53 32.93 20.36
N LEU A 364 -4.50 31.64 20.79
CA LEU A 364 -3.34 31.08 21.46
C LEU A 364 -2.09 31.11 20.54
N LEU A 365 -2.28 30.69 19.28
CA LEU A 365 -1.21 30.64 18.32
C LEU A 365 -0.66 32.04 17.99
N ALA A 366 -1.54 33.02 17.78
CA ALA A 366 -1.13 34.38 17.50
C ALA A 366 -0.32 34.99 18.65
N ASP A 367 -0.77 34.82 19.91
CA ASP A 367 -0.09 35.30 21.08
C ASP A 367 1.32 34.66 21.22
N LYS A 368 1.38 33.33 21.14
CA LYS A 368 2.65 32.58 21.35
C LYS A 368 3.65 32.74 20.21
N ILE A 369 3.20 32.82 18.97
CA ILE A 369 4.12 33.10 17.84
C ILE A 369 4.62 34.54 17.92
N ALA A 370 3.77 35.53 18.28
CA ALA A 370 4.22 36.90 18.44
C ALA A 370 5.28 37.05 19.56
N GLU A 371 5.06 36.37 20.69
CA GLU A 371 6.02 36.31 21.80
C GLU A 371 7.35 35.71 21.32
N TRP A 372 7.30 34.54 20.65
CA TRP A 372 8.50 33.87 20.15
C TRP A 372 9.30 34.71 19.14
N LEU A 373 8.62 35.41 18.22
CA LEU A 373 9.26 36.27 17.22
C LEU A 373 10.00 37.45 17.88
N GLU A 374 9.47 38.01 18.97
CA GLU A 374 10.11 39.07 19.73
C GLU A 374 11.32 38.57 20.54
N GLU A 375 11.22 37.36 21.10
CA GLU A 375 12.30 36.71 21.86
C GLU A 375 13.45 36.20 20.97
N ASN A 376 13.16 35.85 19.71
CA ASN A 376 14.12 35.26 18.77
C ASN A 376 14.34 36.12 17.51
N PRO A 377 14.84 37.36 17.63
CA PRO A 377 14.88 38.32 16.52
C PRO A 377 15.76 37.88 15.34
N GLN A 378 16.77 37.04 15.56
CA GLN A 378 17.61 36.51 14.48
C GLN A 378 16.87 35.49 13.64
N ASN A 379 16.18 34.53 14.29
CA ASN A 379 15.39 33.49 13.63
C ASN A 379 14.17 34.13 12.94
N ALA A 380 13.51 35.08 13.61
CA ALA A 380 12.41 35.86 13.05
C ALA A 380 12.82 36.60 11.76
N ARG A 381 14.01 37.16 11.73
CA ARG A 381 14.57 37.78 10.52
C ARG A 381 14.80 36.77 9.42
N ALA A 382 15.30 35.57 9.72
CA ALA A 382 15.50 34.52 8.73
C ALA A 382 14.16 34.06 8.11
N ILE A 383 13.12 33.89 8.95
CA ILE A 383 11.76 33.58 8.48
C ILE A 383 11.22 34.67 7.55
N VAL A 384 11.26 35.95 8.00
CA VAL A 384 10.76 37.04 7.18
C VAL A 384 11.54 37.21 5.88
N GLN A 385 12.87 36.98 5.88
CA GLN A 385 13.66 37.00 4.66
C GLN A 385 13.22 35.91 3.69
N LYS A 386 13.02 34.67 4.16
CA LYS A 386 12.51 33.59 3.33
C LYS A 386 11.15 33.95 2.71
N ILE A 387 10.24 34.52 3.49
CA ILE A 387 8.91 34.98 3.02
C ILE A 387 9.07 36.05 1.94
N ILE A 388 9.96 37.03 2.12
CA ILE A 388 10.23 38.07 1.13
C ILE A 388 10.79 37.45 -0.16
N ASP A 389 11.73 36.51 -0.03
CA ASP A 389 12.29 35.81 -1.18
C ASP A 389 11.25 34.97 -1.93
N ALA A 390 10.31 34.34 -1.22
CA ALA A 390 9.17 33.63 -1.80
C ALA A 390 8.24 34.60 -2.56
N ALA A 391 7.87 35.71 -1.96
CA ALA A 391 7.04 36.75 -2.58
C ALA A 391 7.71 37.35 -3.83
N ALA A 392 9.01 37.61 -3.77
CA ALA A 392 9.79 38.10 -4.91
C ALA A 392 9.81 37.09 -6.07
N ALA A 393 9.99 35.80 -5.76
CA ALA A 393 9.95 34.73 -6.76
C ALA A 393 8.56 34.59 -7.40
N ARG A 394 7.49 34.65 -6.60
CA ARG A 394 6.09 34.62 -7.09
C ARG A 394 5.81 35.83 -8.02
N GLU A 395 6.27 37.03 -7.63
CA GLU A 395 6.15 38.23 -8.47
C GLU A 395 6.94 38.10 -9.77
N ALA A 396 8.17 37.58 -9.72
CA ALA A 396 8.98 37.34 -10.91
C ALA A 396 8.34 36.30 -11.85
N ALA A 397 7.79 35.24 -11.28
CA ALA A 397 7.04 34.22 -12.01
C ALA A 397 5.79 34.80 -12.69
N ARG A 398 5.03 35.68 -12.00
CA ARG A 398 3.88 36.40 -12.57
C ARG A 398 4.30 37.28 -13.76
N LYS A 399 5.36 38.08 -13.59
CA LYS A 399 5.87 38.94 -14.67
C LYS A 399 6.34 38.13 -15.90
N ALA A 400 7.02 37.01 -15.66
CA ALA A 400 7.45 36.12 -16.73
C ALA A 400 6.26 35.54 -17.51
N ARG A 401 5.20 35.13 -16.80
CA ARG A 401 3.94 34.65 -17.41
C ARG A 401 3.24 35.75 -18.22
N ASP A 402 3.11 36.95 -17.68
CA ASP A 402 2.47 38.08 -18.36
C ASP A 402 3.25 38.48 -19.62
N ALA A 403 4.57 38.43 -19.57
CA ALA A 403 5.41 38.65 -20.75
C ALA A 403 5.23 37.55 -21.82
N SER A 404 5.16 36.29 -21.38
CA SER A 404 4.88 35.15 -22.27
C SER A 404 3.48 35.24 -22.86
N ARG A 405 2.44 35.58 -22.09
CA ARG A 405 1.07 35.80 -22.61
C ARG A 405 0.99 36.93 -23.63
N LYS A 406 1.71 38.03 -23.45
CA LYS A 406 1.79 39.14 -24.40
C LYS A 406 2.48 38.76 -25.71
N SER A 407 3.49 37.89 -25.64
CA SER A 407 4.21 37.35 -26.81
C SER A 407 3.38 36.34 -27.62
N VAL A 408 2.43 35.66 -26.94
CA VAL A 408 1.60 34.58 -27.51
C VAL A 408 0.27 35.09 -28.08
N MET A 409 -0.11 36.34 -27.87
CA MET A 409 -1.35 36.93 -28.47
C MET A 409 -1.35 36.97 -30.01
N GLY A 410 -0.32 36.45 -30.69
CA GLY A 410 -0.23 36.39 -32.16
C GLY A 410 -0.42 35.00 -32.81
N VAL A 411 -0.36 33.88 -32.07
CA VAL A 411 -0.56 32.50 -32.61
C VAL A 411 -1.12 31.63 -31.53
N SER A 412 -2.13 30.80 -31.81
CA SER A 412 -2.87 29.89 -30.94
C SER A 412 -2.01 29.32 -29.80
N GLY A 413 -2.38 29.60 -28.54
CA GLY A 413 -1.57 29.40 -27.36
C GLY A 413 -1.20 27.96 -26.96
N LEU A 414 -1.13 27.03 -27.88
CA LEU A 414 -0.73 25.63 -27.67
C LEU A 414 0.75 25.41 -27.94
N PRO A 415 1.42 24.50 -27.26
CA PRO A 415 2.82 24.18 -27.51
C PRO A 415 3.02 23.72 -28.97
N GLY A 416 4.05 24.23 -29.65
CA GLY A 416 4.32 23.86 -31.04
C GLY A 416 4.65 22.38 -31.27
N LYS A 417 4.94 21.65 -30.17
CA LYS A 417 5.19 20.20 -30.21
C LYS A 417 3.92 19.36 -29.92
N LEU A 418 2.84 19.98 -29.47
CA LEU A 418 1.60 19.26 -29.16
C LEU A 418 0.91 18.87 -30.48
N HIS A 419 0.70 17.59 -30.66
CA HIS A 419 -0.17 17.04 -31.69
C HIS A 419 -1.56 16.84 -31.08
N ASP A 420 -2.40 17.88 -31.14
CA ASP A 420 -3.72 17.91 -30.48
C ASP A 420 -4.73 16.96 -31.15
N CYS A 421 -5.80 16.61 -30.41
CA CYS A 421 -6.95 15.85 -30.91
C CYS A 421 -8.05 16.79 -31.46
N ARG A 422 -9.02 16.21 -32.17
CA ARG A 422 -10.17 16.95 -32.72
C ARG A 422 -11.29 17.11 -31.69
N GLU A 423 -11.46 16.12 -30.77
CA GLU A 423 -12.46 16.17 -29.73
C GLU A 423 -12.21 17.37 -28.81
N ARG A 424 -13.30 18.01 -28.38
CA ARG A 424 -13.28 19.18 -27.49
C ARG A 424 -13.85 18.90 -26.11
N ASP A 425 -14.56 17.79 -25.95
CA ASP A 425 -15.03 17.33 -24.65
C ASP A 425 -13.86 16.71 -23.86
N PRO A 426 -13.41 17.33 -22.75
CA PRO A 426 -12.30 16.80 -21.97
C PRO A 426 -12.53 15.38 -21.46
N ALA A 427 -13.79 15.02 -21.18
CA ALA A 427 -14.14 13.68 -20.68
C ALA A 427 -13.88 12.55 -21.70
N LYS A 428 -13.84 12.90 -22.99
CA LYS A 428 -13.57 11.97 -24.09
C LYS A 428 -12.15 12.09 -24.63
N SER A 429 -11.39 13.10 -24.17
CA SER A 429 -10.05 13.43 -24.71
C SER A 429 -8.95 12.86 -23.84
N GLU A 430 -7.88 12.40 -24.48
CA GLU A 430 -6.71 11.81 -23.84
C GLU A 430 -5.43 12.51 -24.30
N LEU A 431 -4.51 12.76 -23.36
CA LEU A 431 -3.18 13.29 -23.66
C LEU A 431 -2.12 12.26 -23.29
N PHE A 432 -1.32 11.83 -24.27
CA PHE A 432 -0.14 11.01 -24.04
C PHE A 432 1.11 11.88 -24.00
N ILE A 433 1.81 11.84 -22.87
CA ILE A 433 3.11 12.46 -22.67
C ILE A 433 4.16 11.42 -23.00
N VAL A 434 4.86 11.58 -24.13
CA VAL A 434 5.72 10.55 -24.72
C VAL A 434 7.18 10.95 -24.64
N GLU A 435 8.04 10.03 -24.26
CA GLU A 435 9.48 10.22 -24.22
C GLU A 435 10.09 10.26 -25.62
N GLY A 436 10.79 11.33 -25.90
CA GLY A 436 11.56 11.48 -27.15
C GLY A 436 10.75 11.75 -28.40
N ASP A 437 11.44 12.26 -29.43
CA ASP A 437 10.80 12.59 -30.72
C ASP A 437 10.56 11.32 -31.56
N SER A 438 11.35 10.25 -31.39
CA SER A 438 11.21 8.99 -32.14
C SER A 438 9.90 8.28 -31.76
N ALA A 439 9.73 7.99 -30.47
CA ALA A 439 8.50 7.39 -29.97
C ALA A 439 7.29 8.32 -30.15
N GLY A 440 7.50 9.64 -29.99
CA GLY A 440 6.48 10.66 -30.31
C GLY A 440 6.03 10.63 -31.77
N GLY A 441 6.91 10.34 -32.71
CA GLY A 441 6.60 10.16 -34.14
C GLY A 441 5.77 8.90 -34.40
N SER A 442 6.15 7.76 -33.81
CA SER A 442 5.39 6.52 -33.92
C SER A 442 4.00 6.66 -33.28
N ALA A 443 3.92 7.27 -32.08
CA ALA A 443 2.66 7.52 -31.38
C ALA A 443 1.73 8.47 -32.17
N LYS A 444 2.28 9.55 -32.74
CA LYS A 444 1.53 10.46 -33.59
C LYS A 444 0.92 9.76 -34.82
N SER A 445 1.67 8.84 -35.41
CA SER A 445 1.23 8.11 -36.61
C SER A 445 0.25 6.99 -36.30
N GLY A 446 0.38 6.36 -35.08
CA GLY A 446 -0.46 5.24 -34.64
C GLY A 446 -1.74 5.65 -33.92
N ARG A 447 -1.81 6.89 -33.38
CA ARG A 447 -2.95 7.31 -32.55
C ARG A 447 -4.26 7.47 -33.32
N ASP A 448 -5.37 7.43 -32.63
CA ASP A 448 -6.63 7.99 -33.12
C ASP A 448 -6.63 9.51 -32.91
N SER A 449 -6.52 10.26 -34.02
CA SER A 449 -6.47 11.73 -33.98
C SER A 449 -7.79 12.39 -33.60
N GLU A 450 -8.87 11.63 -33.47
CA GLU A 450 -10.15 12.18 -33.04
C GLU A 450 -10.12 12.54 -31.56
N PHE A 451 -9.65 11.66 -30.67
CA PHE A 451 -9.68 11.87 -29.23
C PHE A 451 -8.32 11.78 -28.53
N GLN A 452 -7.25 11.36 -29.21
CA GLN A 452 -5.91 11.23 -28.61
C GLN A 452 -4.98 12.36 -29.05
N ALA A 453 -4.39 13.06 -28.07
CA ALA A 453 -3.33 14.04 -28.25
C ALA A 453 -1.98 13.46 -27.85
N ILE A 454 -0.90 13.87 -28.52
CA ILE A 454 0.48 13.45 -28.22
C ILE A 454 1.34 14.67 -27.92
N LEU A 455 2.04 14.65 -26.79
CA LEU A 455 3.04 15.64 -26.40
C LEU A 455 4.40 14.96 -26.24
N PRO A 456 5.31 15.06 -27.22
CA PRO A 456 6.67 14.58 -27.07
C PRO A 456 7.47 15.46 -26.10
N ILE A 457 8.20 14.83 -25.17
CA ILE A 457 9.12 15.50 -24.26
C ILE A 457 10.54 15.11 -24.63
N ARG A 458 11.44 16.11 -24.72
CA ARG A 458 12.85 15.86 -25.04
C ARG A 458 13.70 15.74 -23.80
N GLY A 459 14.13 14.50 -23.48
CA GLY A 459 15.06 14.21 -22.39
C GLY A 459 14.48 14.48 -21.01
N LYS A 460 15.35 14.52 -20.02
CA LYS A 460 15.00 14.72 -18.61
C LYS A 460 14.46 16.12 -18.36
N ILE A 461 13.25 16.24 -17.86
CA ILE A 461 12.67 17.54 -17.49
C ILE A 461 13.33 18.09 -16.23
N LEU A 462 13.11 19.37 -15.95
CA LEU A 462 13.60 20.01 -14.74
C LEU A 462 13.04 19.30 -13.51
N ASN A 463 13.90 18.94 -12.55
CA ASN A 463 13.47 18.42 -11.26
C ASN A 463 12.83 19.56 -10.46
N VAL A 464 11.51 19.53 -10.33
CA VAL A 464 10.73 20.58 -9.64
C VAL A 464 10.88 20.51 -8.11
N GLU A 465 11.32 19.40 -7.55
CA GLU A 465 11.62 19.28 -6.12
C GLU A 465 12.69 20.30 -5.68
N ARG A 466 13.64 20.58 -6.58
CA ARG A 466 14.79 21.50 -6.36
C ARG A 466 14.63 22.85 -7.02
N ALA A 467 13.46 23.15 -7.58
CA ALA A 467 13.31 24.35 -8.42
C ALA A 467 12.22 25.27 -7.90
N ARG A 468 12.58 26.54 -7.70
CA ARG A 468 11.60 27.61 -7.44
C ARG A 468 10.70 27.84 -8.67
N THR A 469 9.52 28.40 -8.42
CA THR A 469 8.49 28.63 -9.44
C THR A 469 9.00 29.47 -10.64
N ASP A 470 9.84 30.47 -10.42
CA ASP A 470 10.43 31.31 -11.48
C ASP A 470 11.34 30.49 -12.42
N ARG A 471 12.13 29.58 -11.84
CA ARG A 471 12.99 28.65 -12.60
C ARG A 471 12.17 27.60 -13.34
N MET A 472 11.10 27.07 -12.75
CA MET A 472 10.17 26.14 -13.41
C MET A 472 9.57 26.79 -14.67
N LEU A 473 9.14 28.05 -14.57
CA LEU A 473 8.56 28.81 -15.68
C LEU A 473 9.60 29.29 -16.72
N SER A 474 10.88 29.03 -16.51
CA SER A 474 11.93 29.21 -17.52
C SER A 474 12.18 27.95 -18.35
N SER A 475 11.74 26.79 -17.89
CA SER A 475 11.88 25.50 -18.60
C SER A 475 10.84 25.36 -19.70
N LYS A 476 11.29 25.14 -20.93
CA LYS A 476 10.41 24.98 -22.10
C LYS A 476 9.51 23.75 -21.98
N GLU A 477 10.03 22.67 -21.43
CA GLU A 477 9.30 21.43 -21.25
C GLU A 477 8.18 21.58 -20.21
N ILE A 478 8.46 22.22 -19.07
CA ILE A 478 7.46 22.51 -18.03
C ILE A 478 6.38 23.46 -18.56
N ILE A 479 6.77 24.52 -19.29
CA ILE A 479 5.80 25.43 -19.93
C ILE A 479 4.91 24.67 -20.91
N SER A 480 5.49 23.78 -21.71
CA SER A 480 4.74 22.98 -22.69
C SER A 480 3.71 22.07 -22.01
N LEU A 481 4.07 21.44 -20.86
CA LEU A 481 3.15 20.64 -20.04
C LEU A 481 1.99 21.50 -19.54
N ILE A 482 2.28 22.64 -18.90
CA ILE A 482 1.26 23.57 -18.37
C ILE A 482 0.32 24.05 -19.47
N GLN A 483 0.85 24.44 -20.62
CA GLN A 483 0.05 24.90 -21.76
C GLN A 483 -0.83 23.79 -22.35
N ALA A 484 -0.31 22.56 -22.42
CA ALA A 484 -1.07 21.41 -22.90
C ALA A 484 -2.24 21.08 -21.99
N MET A 485 -2.04 21.10 -20.64
CA MET A 485 -3.09 20.86 -19.65
C MET A 485 -4.17 21.94 -19.67
N GLY A 486 -3.78 23.20 -19.75
CA GLY A 486 -4.69 24.34 -19.72
C GLY A 486 -5.14 24.78 -18.32
N THR A 487 -4.75 24.06 -17.29
CA THR A 487 -5.20 24.24 -15.88
C THR A 487 -4.52 25.40 -15.15
N GLY A 488 -3.39 25.91 -15.65
CA GLY A 488 -2.48 26.73 -14.84
C GLY A 488 -1.60 25.84 -13.94
N ILE A 489 -0.87 26.43 -13.01
CA ILE A 489 0.06 25.76 -12.09
C ILE A 489 0.12 26.49 -10.75
N GLY A 490 0.36 25.72 -9.66
CA GLY A 490 0.42 26.22 -8.30
C GLY A 490 -0.95 26.54 -7.71
N ARG A 491 -1.01 26.71 -6.39
CA ARG A 491 -2.26 26.81 -5.62
C ARG A 491 -3.19 27.94 -6.03
N ASP A 492 -2.63 29.08 -6.50
CA ASP A 492 -3.41 30.28 -6.83
C ASP A 492 -4.07 30.26 -8.21
N GLU A 493 -3.50 29.53 -9.17
CA GLU A 493 -3.93 29.59 -10.58
C GLU A 493 -4.42 28.25 -11.13
N PHE A 494 -4.14 27.15 -10.42
CA PHE A 494 -4.60 25.84 -10.84
C PHE A 494 -6.14 25.78 -10.81
N ASN A 495 -6.73 25.35 -11.89
CA ASN A 495 -8.16 25.13 -11.98
C ASN A 495 -8.44 23.84 -12.78
N LEU A 496 -8.87 22.81 -12.07
CA LEU A 496 -9.16 21.51 -12.63
C LEU A 496 -10.27 21.54 -13.70
N GLU A 497 -11.27 22.43 -13.55
CA GLU A 497 -12.35 22.58 -14.54
C GLU A 497 -11.86 23.00 -15.93
N LYS A 498 -10.66 23.59 -16.01
CA LYS A 498 -10.03 23.98 -17.26
C LYS A 498 -9.17 22.88 -17.90
N LEU A 499 -9.12 21.70 -17.25
CA LEU A 499 -8.35 20.58 -17.77
C LEU A 499 -8.87 20.17 -19.15
N ARG A 500 -7.97 20.10 -20.11
CA ARG A 500 -8.32 19.81 -21.53
C ARG A 500 -8.49 18.33 -21.83
N TYR A 501 -7.94 17.46 -20.98
CA TYR A 501 -7.94 16.01 -21.17
C TYR A 501 -8.18 15.33 -19.82
N HIS A 502 -9.27 14.59 -19.69
CA HIS A 502 -9.54 13.84 -18.44
C HIS A 502 -8.73 12.55 -18.30
N LYS A 503 -7.93 12.22 -19.31
CA LYS A 503 -6.92 11.17 -19.19
C LYS A 503 -5.57 11.74 -19.63
N VAL A 504 -4.68 11.92 -18.67
CA VAL A 504 -3.29 12.33 -18.87
C VAL A 504 -2.42 11.12 -18.65
N VAL A 505 -1.79 10.62 -19.70
CA VAL A 505 -1.10 9.34 -19.71
C VAL A 505 0.40 9.56 -19.88
N ILE A 506 1.18 9.12 -18.89
CA ILE A 506 2.65 9.07 -18.98
C ILE A 506 3.04 7.81 -19.75
N MET A 507 3.80 7.96 -20.81
CA MET A 507 4.28 6.88 -21.66
C MET A 507 5.78 7.03 -21.91
N THR A 508 6.60 6.31 -21.12
CA THR A 508 8.06 6.34 -21.15
C THR A 508 8.64 4.98 -21.52
N ASP A 509 9.86 4.96 -21.96
CA ASP A 509 10.61 3.74 -22.26
C ASP A 509 10.75 2.83 -21.02
N ALA A 510 10.94 1.55 -21.24
CA ALA A 510 11.10 0.54 -20.20
C ALA A 510 12.58 0.39 -19.77
N ASP A 511 13.36 1.44 -19.83
CA ASP A 511 14.76 1.50 -19.44
C ASP A 511 14.98 2.43 -18.22
N VAL A 512 16.21 2.56 -17.78
CA VAL A 512 16.57 3.38 -16.61
C VAL A 512 16.32 4.87 -16.82
N ASP A 513 16.49 5.38 -18.05
CA ASP A 513 16.23 6.79 -18.38
C ASP A 513 14.74 7.08 -18.41
N GLY A 514 13.93 6.18 -18.99
CA GLY A 514 12.47 6.28 -18.97
C GLY A 514 11.89 6.19 -17.56
N ALA A 515 12.43 5.34 -16.69
CA ALA A 515 12.05 5.29 -15.29
C ALA A 515 12.35 6.61 -14.58
N HIS A 516 13.50 7.25 -14.87
CA HIS A 516 13.85 8.54 -14.30
C HIS A 516 12.94 9.66 -14.83
N ILE A 517 12.61 9.69 -16.13
CA ILE A 517 11.69 10.68 -16.72
C ILE A 517 10.29 10.52 -16.10
N ARG A 518 9.82 9.29 -15.92
CA ARG A 518 8.56 9.01 -15.25
C ARG A 518 8.54 9.55 -13.82
N THR A 519 9.62 9.34 -13.05
CA THR A 519 9.75 9.87 -11.68
C THR A 519 9.73 11.40 -11.68
N LEU A 520 10.43 12.06 -12.62
CA LEU A 520 10.40 13.52 -12.74
C LEU A 520 9.00 14.05 -13.08
N LEU A 521 8.26 13.38 -13.97
CA LEU A 521 6.88 13.73 -14.31
C LEU A 521 5.94 13.52 -13.11
N LEU A 522 6.06 12.41 -12.40
CA LEU A 522 5.28 12.16 -11.19
C LEU A 522 5.57 13.21 -10.12
N THR A 523 6.85 13.60 -9.93
CA THR A 523 7.24 14.69 -9.03
C THR A 523 6.56 16.00 -9.45
N PHE A 524 6.55 16.31 -10.75
CA PHE A 524 5.89 17.52 -11.27
C PHE A 524 4.38 17.52 -10.98
N PHE A 525 3.67 16.45 -11.29
CA PHE A 525 2.23 16.38 -11.06
C PHE A 525 1.90 16.39 -9.56
N TYR A 526 2.64 15.64 -8.75
CA TYR A 526 2.44 15.61 -7.31
C TYR A 526 2.65 16.98 -6.65
N ARG A 527 3.72 17.72 -7.03
CA ARG A 527 4.05 19.01 -6.43
C ARG A 527 3.24 20.18 -6.97
N GLN A 528 2.81 20.14 -8.21
CA GLN A 528 2.22 21.28 -8.90
C GLN A 528 0.73 21.12 -9.25
N MET A 529 0.23 19.89 -9.32
CA MET A 529 -1.14 19.57 -9.73
C MET A 529 -1.69 18.34 -8.98
N PRO A 530 -1.61 18.28 -7.61
CA PRO A 530 -2.06 17.11 -6.85
C PRO A 530 -3.55 16.81 -7.07
N GLU A 531 -4.39 17.81 -7.27
CA GLU A 531 -5.83 17.65 -7.52
C GLU A 531 -6.10 16.84 -8.81
N LEU A 532 -5.18 16.87 -9.78
CA LEU A 532 -5.28 16.05 -10.99
C LEU A 532 -5.11 14.55 -10.68
N ILE A 533 -4.24 14.23 -9.70
CA ILE A 533 -4.05 12.84 -9.22
C ILE A 533 -5.27 12.42 -8.40
N GLU A 534 -5.72 13.26 -7.47
CA GLU A 534 -6.88 13.00 -6.59
C GLU A 534 -8.16 12.77 -7.40
N ALA A 535 -8.36 13.53 -8.47
CA ALA A 535 -9.48 13.34 -9.41
C ALA A 535 -9.31 12.10 -10.31
N GLY A 536 -8.17 11.42 -10.26
CA GLY A 536 -7.89 10.19 -11.01
C GLY A 536 -7.63 10.39 -12.50
N HIS A 537 -7.18 11.57 -12.90
CA HIS A 537 -6.90 11.90 -14.30
C HIS A 537 -5.49 11.51 -14.74
N LEU A 538 -4.56 11.18 -13.81
CA LEU A 538 -3.20 10.78 -14.13
C LEU A 538 -3.07 9.26 -14.24
N LEU A 539 -2.52 8.81 -15.38
CA LEU A 539 -2.35 7.40 -15.71
C LEU A 539 -0.93 7.14 -16.21
N ILE A 540 -0.48 5.90 -16.09
CA ILE A 540 0.78 5.41 -16.68
C ILE A 540 0.43 4.33 -17.69
N ALA A 541 0.86 4.48 -18.94
CA ALA A 541 0.73 3.45 -19.95
C ALA A 541 1.63 2.24 -19.62
N GLN A 542 1.13 1.06 -19.93
CA GLN A 542 1.86 -0.20 -19.75
C GLN A 542 2.05 -0.88 -21.12
N PRO A 543 3.02 -0.41 -21.94
CA PRO A 543 3.35 -1.08 -23.18
C PRO A 543 3.88 -2.49 -22.91
N PRO A 544 3.74 -3.45 -23.85
CA PRO A 544 4.25 -4.80 -23.67
C PRO A 544 5.78 -4.81 -23.65
N LEU A 545 6.33 -5.62 -22.73
CA LEU A 545 7.78 -5.83 -22.64
C LEU A 545 8.28 -6.90 -23.61
N TYR A 546 7.41 -7.84 -24.01
CA TYR A 546 7.81 -8.98 -24.84
C TYR A 546 6.90 -9.15 -26.05
N LYS A 547 7.51 -9.54 -27.17
CA LYS A 547 6.82 -10.07 -28.34
C LYS A 547 7.22 -11.54 -28.48
N ALA A 548 6.25 -12.42 -28.34
CA ALA A 548 6.39 -13.85 -28.51
C ALA A 548 5.95 -14.26 -29.92
N THR A 549 6.81 -14.94 -30.66
CA THR A 549 6.52 -15.38 -32.03
C THR A 549 6.71 -16.88 -32.14
N ARG A 550 5.66 -17.59 -32.53
CA ARG A 550 5.68 -19.04 -32.78
C ARG A 550 5.09 -19.33 -34.16
N GLY A 551 5.94 -19.68 -35.11
CA GLY A 551 5.53 -19.82 -36.51
C GLY A 551 4.95 -18.51 -37.07
N LYS A 552 3.64 -18.50 -37.41
CA LYS A 552 2.94 -17.29 -37.88
C LYS A 552 2.21 -16.53 -36.75
N ALA A 553 2.06 -17.14 -35.56
CA ALA A 553 1.36 -16.53 -34.45
C ALA A 553 2.28 -15.55 -33.71
N VAL A 554 1.76 -14.35 -33.44
CA VAL A 554 2.44 -13.30 -32.68
C VAL A 554 1.55 -12.93 -31.51
N GLU A 555 2.11 -12.89 -30.28
CA GLU A 555 1.41 -12.43 -29.08
C GLU A 555 2.30 -11.40 -28.37
N TYR A 556 1.69 -10.29 -27.90
CA TYR A 556 2.36 -9.28 -27.12
C TYR A 556 2.08 -9.50 -25.65
N LEU A 557 3.15 -9.55 -24.85
CA LEU A 557 3.09 -9.90 -23.43
C LEU A 557 3.57 -8.72 -22.61
N LYS A 558 2.74 -8.32 -21.63
CA LYS A 558 2.90 -7.10 -20.86
C LYS A 558 4.17 -7.10 -20.01
N ASP A 559 4.43 -8.22 -19.32
CA ASP A 559 5.49 -8.36 -18.33
C ASP A 559 6.00 -9.82 -18.26
N GLU A 560 6.89 -10.10 -17.32
CA GLU A 560 7.41 -11.45 -17.09
C GLU A 560 6.33 -12.44 -16.66
N SER A 561 5.35 -11.98 -15.87
CA SER A 561 4.24 -12.83 -15.44
C SER A 561 3.41 -13.29 -16.63
N ALA A 562 3.09 -12.38 -17.56
CA ALA A 562 2.38 -12.71 -18.79
C ALA A 562 3.19 -13.66 -19.69
N LEU A 563 4.54 -13.50 -19.70
CA LEU A 563 5.42 -14.44 -20.40
C LEU A 563 5.40 -15.83 -19.76
N ASP A 564 5.47 -15.90 -18.44
CA ASP A 564 5.36 -17.18 -17.71
C ASP A 564 3.99 -17.83 -17.95
N ASP A 565 2.89 -17.07 -17.91
CA ASP A 565 1.55 -17.56 -18.22
C ASP A 565 1.46 -18.14 -19.64
N TYR A 566 2.06 -17.44 -20.60
CA TYR A 566 2.15 -17.89 -21.98
C TYR A 566 2.94 -19.21 -22.09
N LEU A 567 4.09 -19.28 -21.42
CA LEU A 567 4.95 -20.47 -21.42
C LEU A 567 4.26 -21.66 -20.74
N VAL A 568 3.59 -21.45 -19.60
CA VAL A 568 2.84 -22.49 -18.90
C VAL A 568 1.71 -23.01 -19.78
N ARG A 569 0.89 -22.13 -20.37
CA ARG A 569 -0.22 -22.50 -21.24
C ARG A 569 0.23 -23.33 -22.43
N ASN A 570 1.30 -22.91 -23.10
CA ASN A 570 1.86 -23.65 -24.23
C ASN A 570 2.57 -24.95 -23.79
N GLY A 571 3.27 -24.94 -22.67
CA GLY A 571 3.97 -26.10 -22.12
C GLY A 571 3.02 -27.21 -21.70
N THR A 572 1.91 -26.88 -21.04
CA THR A 572 0.90 -27.85 -20.61
C THR A 572 0.14 -28.48 -21.80
N GLN A 573 0.04 -27.76 -22.91
CA GLN A 573 -0.50 -28.32 -24.17
C GLN A 573 0.53 -29.21 -24.92
N ALA A 574 1.83 -28.98 -24.71
CA ALA A 574 2.91 -29.68 -25.38
C ALA A 574 3.45 -30.89 -24.58
N THR A 575 2.94 -31.11 -23.36
CA THR A 575 3.39 -32.18 -22.47
C THR A 575 2.22 -32.93 -21.86
N SER A 576 2.48 -34.17 -21.44
CA SER A 576 1.51 -34.99 -20.69
C SER A 576 2.22 -35.63 -19.49
N LEU A 577 1.60 -35.53 -18.31
CA LEU A 577 2.08 -36.16 -17.10
C LEU A 577 1.34 -37.47 -16.83
N ASP A 578 2.09 -38.52 -16.54
CA ASP A 578 1.54 -39.85 -16.26
C ASP A 578 0.50 -39.81 -15.12
N GLY A 579 -0.69 -40.33 -15.37
CA GLY A 579 -1.83 -40.35 -14.45
C GLY A 579 -2.64 -39.04 -14.34
N ILE A 580 -2.24 -37.96 -15.05
CA ILE A 580 -2.91 -36.64 -15.05
C ILE A 580 -3.34 -36.26 -16.47
N GLY A 581 -2.52 -36.57 -17.49
CA GLY A 581 -2.75 -36.15 -18.86
C GLY A 581 -2.12 -34.79 -19.20
N SER A 582 -2.70 -34.13 -20.22
CA SER A 582 -2.31 -32.82 -20.74
C SER A 582 -3.41 -31.77 -20.60
N GLY A 583 -3.17 -30.53 -21.00
CA GLY A 583 -4.18 -29.46 -21.00
C GLY A 583 -4.59 -28.99 -19.62
N GLU A 584 -5.89 -28.79 -19.38
CA GLU A 584 -6.43 -28.16 -18.17
C GLU A 584 -6.08 -28.84 -16.84
N PRO A 585 -6.10 -30.22 -16.73
CA PRO A 585 -5.69 -30.87 -15.48
C PRO A 585 -4.20 -30.60 -15.14
N LEU A 586 -3.33 -30.67 -16.16
CA LEU A 586 -1.91 -30.39 -15.99
C LEU A 586 -1.67 -28.91 -15.70
N PHE A 587 -2.43 -28.00 -16.31
CA PHE A 587 -2.37 -26.57 -16.06
C PHE A 587 -2.64 -26.23 -14.59
N LYS A 588 -3.69 -26.79 -13.98
CA LYS A 588 -4.00 -26.58 -12.55
C LYS A 588 -2.85 -27.03 -11.65
N LEU A 589 -2.25 -28.18 -11.95
CA LEU A 589 -1.13 -28.69 -11.17
C LEU A 589 0.13 -27.80 -11.32
N VAL A 590 0.37 -27.27 -12.51
CA VAL A 590 1.48 -26.34 -12.77
C VAL A 590 1.25 -25.00 -12.10
N GLU A 591 0.01 -24.50 -12.05
CA GLU A 591 -0.33 -23.29 -11.29
C GLU A 591 -0.13 -23.48 -9.78
N HIS A 592 -0.42 -24.67 -9.26
CA HIS A 592 -0.08 -25.03 -7.88
C HIS A 592 1.45 -25.00 -7.67
N ALA A 593 2.22 -25.61 -8.56
CA ALA A 593 3.69 -25.58 -8.50
C ALA A 593 4.27 -24.17 -8.60
N ARG A 594 3.64 -23.28 -9.37
CA ARG A 594 3.99 -21.86 -9.49
C ARG A 594 3.75 -21.10 -8.18
N ARG A 595 2.61 -21.34 -7.53
CA ARG A 595 2.34 -20.79 -6.18
C ARG A 595 3.38 -21.25 -5.16
N MET A 596 3.74 -22.54 -5.19
CA MET A 596 4.84 -23.08 -4.35
C MET A 596 6.16 -22.34 -4.61
N ARG A 597 6.55 -22.16 -5.87
CA ARG A 597 7.77 -21.41 -6.24
C ARG A 597 7.74 -19.97 -5.73
N THR A 598 6.60 -19.32 -5.79
CA THR A 598 6.44 -17.95 -5.28
C THR A 598 6.67 -17.89 -3.78
N LEU A 599 6.11 -18.82 -3.01
CA LEU A 599 6.35 -18.92 -1.57
C LEU A 599 7.80 -19.23 -1.23
N MET A 600 8.46 -20.11 -2.03
CA MET A 600 9.86 -20.45 -1.84
C MET A 600 10.82 -19.26 -1.99
N ARG A 601 10.43 -18.17 -2.65
CA ARG A 601 11.25 -16.94 -2.73
C ARG A 601 11.39 -16.22 -1.39
N TYR A 602 10.47 -16.41 -0.46
CA TYR A 602 10.51 -15.83 0.88
C TYR A 602 11.28 -16.69 1.89
N VAL A 603 11.63 -17.93 1.52
CA VAL A 603 12.46 -18.80 2.35
C VAL A 603 13.89 -18.24 2.40
N PRO A 604 14.49 -18.14 3.61
CA PRO A 604 15.87 -17.66 3.75
C PRO A 604 16.85 -18.45 2.88
N ARG A 605 17.72 -17.74 2.15
CA ARG A 605 18.67 -18.32 1.16
C ARG A 605 19.67 -19.31 1.76
N ARG A 606 19.81 -19.35 3.09
CA ARG A 606 20.65 -20.33 3.78
C ARG A 606 20.12 -21.75 3.71
N TYR A 607 18.81 -21.92 3.45
CA TYR A 607 18.18 -23.21 3.31
C TYR A 607 18.22 -23.70 1.86
N ASP A 608 18.52 -25.00 1.70
CA ASP A 608 18.42 -25.65 0.39
C ASP A 608 16.96 -25.76 -0.05
N PRO A 609 16.57 -25.16 -1.20
CA PRO A 609 15.19 -25.16 -1.67
C PRO A 609 14.62 -26.57 -1.85
N VAL A 610 15.47 -27.55 -2.24
CA VAL A 610 15.05 -28.95 -2.43
C VAL A 610 14.61 -29.58 -1.10
N ILE A 611 15.35 -29.30 -0.04
CA ILE A 611 15.03 -29.80 1.30
C ILE A 611 13.72 -29.18 1.79
N ILE A 612 13.57 -27.86 1.68
CA ILE A 612 12.36 -27.17 2.14
C ILE A 612 11.11 -27.63 1.39
N GLU A 613 11.18 -27.71 0.06
CA GLU A 613 10.09 -28.21 -0.77
C GLU A 613 9.71 -29.66 -0.39
N THR A 614 10.72 -30.52 -0.14
CA THR A 614 10.48 -31.92 0.24
C THR A 614 9.95 -32.06 1.67
N LEU A 615 10.36 -31.18 2.60
CA LEU A 615 9.81 -31.08 3.95
C LEU A 615 8.32 -30.71 3.92
N ALA A 616 7.95 -29.75 3.07
CA ALA A 616 6.56 -29.34 2.87
C ALA A 616 5.71 -30.50 2.35
N LEU A 617 6.16 -31.17 1.27
CA LEU A 617 5.49 -32.33 0.67
C LEU A 617 5.40 -33.53 1.61
N GLY A 618 6.40 -33.72 2.48
CA GLY A 618 6.43 -34.79 3.49
C GLY A 618 5.59 -34.48 4.72
N GLY A 619 4.99 -33.28 4.81
CA GLY A 619 4.18 -32.85 5.94
C GLY A 619 4.98 -32.62 7.22
N ALA A 620 6.31 -32.43 7.14
CA ALA A 620 7.18 -32.22 8.28
C ALA A 620 7.21 -30.78 8.79
N LEU A 621 6.71 -29.81 7.99
CA LEU A 621 6.62 -28.40 8.33
C LEU A 621 5.34 -28.04 9.12
N ASP A 622 4.48 -28.99 9.47
CA ASP A 622 3.32 -28.74 10.31
C ASP A 622 3.77 -28.41 11.75
N PRO A 623 3.55 -27.21 12.27
CA PRO A 623 3.93 -26.86 13.62
C PRO A 623 3.10 -27.57 14.70
N ALA A 624 1.92 -28.09 14.35
CA ALA A 624 0.99 -28.73 15.28
C ALA A 624 1.30 -30.21 15.58
N ILE A 625 2.20 -30.85 14.79
CA ILE A 625 2.51 -32.29 14.97
C ILE A 625 3.39 -32.53 16.18
N ALA A 626 3.10 -33.61 16.91
CA ALA A 626 3.92 -34.08 17.99
C ALA A 626 5.32 -34.54 17.52
N SER A 627 6.35 -34.40 18.35
CA SER A 627 7.75 -34.71 17.99
C SER A 627 7.94 -36.15 17.48
N GLY A 628 7.22 -37.13 18.00
CA GLY A 628 7.29 -38.54 17.54
C GLY A 628 6.74 -38.73 16.13
N GLU A 629 5.64 -38.06 15.79
CA GLU A 629 5.08 -38.09 14.44
C GLU A 629 5.99 -37.32 13.46
N ARG A 630 6.57 -36.21 13.88
CA ARG A 630 7.51 -35.42 13.07
C ARG A 630 8.72 -36.27 12.67
N ALA A 631 9.26 -37.08 13.57
CA ALA A 631 10.33 -38.03 13.25
C ALA A 631 9.93 -39.06 12.17
N SER A 632 8.68 -39.53 12.17
CA SER A 632 8.15 -40.42 11.14
C SER A 632 8.03 -39.71 9.77
N ARG A 633 7.57 -38.46 9.75
CA ARG A 633 7.50 -37.64 8.54
C ARG A 633 8.89 -37.37 7.95
N LEU A 634 9.90 -37.21 8.81
CA LEU A 634 11.28 -37.00 8.40
C LEU A 634 11.87 -38.21 7.63
N ALA A 635 11.50 -39.44 8.00
CA ALA A 635 11.87 -40.64 7.25
C ALA A 635 11.28 -40.65 5.83
N GLU A 636 10.04 -40.19 5.67
CA GLU A 636 9.41 -40.04 4.35
C GLU A 636 10.10 -38.93 3.52
N VAL A 637 10.46 -37.81 4.15
CA VAL A 637 11.25 -36.74 3.48
C VAL A 637 12.57 -37.27 2.98
N THR A 638 13.30 -38.03 3.80
CA THR A 638 14.59 -38.63 3.41
C THR A 638 14.42 -39.57 2.21
N ARG A 639 13.38 -40.41 2.24
CA ARG A 639 13.06 -41.34 1.13
C ARG A 639 12.78 -40.56 -0.19
N ARG A 640 12.07 -39.45 -0.13
CA ARG A 640 11.78 -38.58 -1.29
C ARG A 640 13.04 -37.90 -1.81
N LEU A 641 13.95 -37.47 -0.93
CA LEU A 641 15.25 -36.89 -1.32
C LEU A 641 16.12 -37.92 -2.05
N ASP A 642 16.22 -39.19 -1.54
CA ASP A 642 16.95 -40.29 -2.20
C ASP A 642 16.35 -40.59 -3.59
N GLN A 643 15.02 -40.54 -3.74
CA GLN A 643 14.38 -40.79 -5.05
C GLN A 643 14.65 -39.64 -6.05
N GLY A 644 14.78 -38.40 -5.56
CA GLY A 644 15.08 -37.24 -6.39
C GLY A 644 16.55 -37.07 -6.76
N ASP A 645 17.45 -37.70 -6.03
CA ASP A 645 18.91 -37.70 -6.25
C ASP A 645 19.50 -39.12 -6.09
N PRO A 646 19.37 -39.98 -7.10
CA PRO A 646 19.82 -41.39 -7.02
C PRO A 646 21.34 -41.57 -6.83
N GLU A 647 22.14 -40.55 -7.11
CA GLU A 647 23.60 -40.58 -6.93
C GLU A 647 24.03 -40.21 -5.48
N ALA A 648 23.13 -39.66 -4.67
CA ALA A 648 23.37 -39.29 -3.28
C ALA A 648 22.62 -40.23 -2.32
N ARG A 649 23.06 -40.26 -1.08
CA ARG A 649 22.35 -40.90 0.02
C ARG A 649 22.09 -39.87 1.11
N TRP A 650 20.84 -39.75 1.48
CA TRP A 650 20.39 -38.80 2.48
C TRP A 650 20.10 -39.44 3.82
N THR A 651 20.51 -38.81 4.89
CA THR A 651 20.08 -39.12 6.26
C THR A 651 19.57 -37.86 6.94
N ALA A 652 18.61 -38.01 7.85
CA ALA A 652 18.06 -36.91 8.56
C ALA A 652 17.77 -37.26 10.00
N ARG A 653 17.90 -36.27 10.91
CA ARG A 653 17.58 -36.40 12.32
C ARG A 653 17.00 -35.07 12.84
N MET A 654 16.22 -35.14 13.90
CA MET A 654 15.79 -33.95 14.61
C MET A 654 16.95 -33.41 15.45
N THR A 655 17.02 -32.10 15.58
CA THR A 655 17.90 -31.39 16.50
C THR A 655 17.25 -31.28 17.89
N ASP A 656 18.04 -30.98 18.91
CA ASP A 656 17.55 -30.89 20.31
C ASP A 656 16.53 -29.76 20.53
N ASP A 657 16.62 -28.72 19.72
CA ASP A 657 15.70 -27.57 19.68
C ASP A 657 14.43 -27.79 18.84
N GLY A 658 14.32 -28.97 18.20
CA GLY A 658 13.15 -29.35 17.39
C GLY A 658 13.25 -28.99 15.89
N GLY A 659 14.40 -28.55 15.44
CA GLY A 659 14.74 -28.38 14.03
C GLY A 659 15.14 -29.70 13.35
N PHE A 660 15.71 -29.61 12.15
CA PHE A 660 16.16 -30.76 11.36
C PHE A 660 17.62 -30.62 10.95
N HIS A 661 18.35 -31.72 10.99
CA HIS A 661 19.70 -31.85 10.44
C HIS A 661 19.71 -32.93 9.38
N PHE A 662 20.06 -32.55 8.12
CA PHE A 662 20.22 -33.42 6.98
C PHE A 662 21.71 -33.62 6.66
N GLU A 663 22.09 -34.85 6.28
CA GLU A 663 23.40 -35.18 5.74
C GLU A 663 23.21 -35.78 4.36
N ARG A 664 23.88 -35.22 3.36
CA ARG A 664 23.89 -35.69 2.00
C ARG A 664 25.26 -36.28 1.70
N LEU A 665 25.36 -37.57 1.53
CA LEU A 665 26.58 -38.25 1.08
C LEU A 665 26.55 -38.41 -0.43
N TRP A 666 27.44 -37.69 -1.13
CA TRP A 666 27.56 -37.72 -2.57
C TRP A 666 29.02 -37.90 -2.96
N ARG A 667 29.35 -38.99 -3.68
CA ARG A 667 30.71 -39.31 -4.15
C ARG A 667 31.79 -39.21 -3.08
N GLY A 668 31.45 -39.61 -1.84
CA GLY A 668 32.36 -39.60 -0.69
C GLY A 668 32.50 -38.26 0.02
N VAL A 669 31.78 -37.25 -0.39
CA VAL A 669 31.65 -35.94 0.32
C VAL A 669 30.34 -35.91 1.07
N THR A 670 30.39 -35.48 2.33
CA THR A 670 29.17 -35.27 3.16
C THR A 670 28.89 -33.79 3.29
N ASP A 671 27.73 -33.35 2.80
CA ASP A 671 27.22 -32.03 2.99
C ASP A 671 26.22 -32.01 4.18
N HIS A 672 26.23 -30.96 4.97
CA HIS A 672 25.37 -30.82 6.12
C HIS A 672 24.40 -29.64 5.90
N HIS A 673 23.11 -29.89 6.09
CA HIS A 673 22.07 -28.85 5.98
C HIS A 673 21.25 -28.84 7.28
N ILE A 674 21.08 -27.66 7.88
CA ILE A 674 20.31 -27.48 9.10
C ILE A 674 19.10 -26.62 8.78
N VAL A 675 17.92 -27.07 9.23
CA VAL A 675 16.69 -26.29 9.20
C VAL A 675 16.29 -26.01 10.65
N GLU A 676 16.31 -24.75 11.03
CA GLU A 676 16.08 -24.33 12.42
C GLU A 676 14.60 -24.48 12.84
N ALA A 677 14.36 -24.75 14.12
CA ALA A 677 13.01 -24.87 14.68
C ALA A 677 12.20 -23.58 14.48
N ALA A 678 12.84 -22.41 14.54
CA ALA A 678 12.23 -21.11 14.31
C ALA A 678 11.61 -20.99 12.92
N PHE A 679 12.25 -21.58 11.88
CA PHE A 679 11.66 -21.59 10.54
C PHE A 679 10.38 -22.44 10.48
N ILE A 680 10.30 -23.57 11.18
CA ILE A 680 9.13 -24.48 11.14
C ILE A 680 7.85 -23.79 11.64
N VAL A 681 7.98 -22.86 12.58
CA VAL A 681 6.83 -22.12 13.13
C VAL A 681 6.52 -20.82 12.35
N SER A 682 7.37 -20.44 11.40
CA SER A 682 7.20 -19.25 10.58
C SER A 682 5.96 -19.30 9.66
N THR A 683 5.52 -18.12 9.20
CA THR A 683 4.41 -18.01 8.24
C THR A 683 4.74 -18.68 6.91
N GLU A 684 5.99 -18.57 6.46
CA GLU A 684 6.46 -19.20 5.22
C GLU A 684 6.32 -20.72 5.28
N ALA A 685 6.80 -21.33 6.37
CA ALA A 685 6.69 -22.78 6.55
C ALA A 685 5.23 -23.25 6.63
N ARG A 686 4.37 -22.50 7.35
CA ARG A 686 2.93 -22.79 7.44
C ARG A 686 2.23 -22.72 6.09
N LYS A 687 2.47 -21.65 5.31
CA LYS A 687 1.92 -21.49 3.96
C LYS A 687 2.41 -22.58 3.00
N LEU A 688 3.70 -22.91 3.06
CA LEU A 688 4.27 -23.99 2.25
C LEU A 688 3.67 -25.34 2.63
N HIS A 689 3.51 -25.63 3.92
CA HIS A 689 2.87 -26.86 4.40
C HIS A 689 1.43 -26.98 3.92
N GLY A 690 0.63 -25.91 4.09
CA GLY A 690 -0.78 -25.88 3.67
C GLY A 690 -0.93 -26.11 2.18
N LEU A 691 -0.18 -25.38 1.37
CA LEU A 691 -0.21 -25.51 -0.08
C LEU A 691 0.32 -26.88 -0.55
N ALA A 692 1.44 -27.37 0.00
CA ALA A 692 1.99 -28.67 -0.36
C ALA A 692 1.02 -29.83 -0.05
N GLY A 693 0.24 -29.71 1.04
CA GLY A 693 -0.74 -30.73 1.44
C GLY A 693 -1.85 -30.96 0.42
N GLU A 694 -2.21 -29.96 -0.38
CA GLU A 694 -3.25 -30.08 -1.41
C GLU A 694 -2.93 -31.14 -2.47
N GLU A 695 -1.63 -31.26 -2.85
CA GLU A 695 -1.19 -32.10 -3.96
C GLU A 695 -0.05 -33.08 -3.59
N ALA A 696 0.21 -33.28 -2.29
CA ALA A 696 1.33 -34.10 -1.80
C ALA A 696 1.32 -35.54 -2.31
N GLU A 697 0.13 -36.13 -2.52
CA GLU A 697 -0.07 -37.51 -3.01
C GLU A 697 0.43 -37.68 -4.44
N LEU A 698 0.37 -36.63 -5.26
CA LEU A 698 0.84 -36.69 -6.65
C LEU A 698 2.36 -36.81 -6.75
N TYR A 699 3.08 -36.41 -5.71
CA TYR A 699 4.55 -36.44 -5.65
C TYR A 699 5.09 -37.53 -4.71
N VAL A 700 4.32 -38.57 -4.39
CA VAL A 700 4.79 -39.71 -3.57
C VAL A 700 5.85 -40.54 -4.32
N GLY A 701 5.85 -40.53 -5.64
CA GLY A 701 6.84 -41.16 -6.49
C GLY A 701 7.13 -40.33 -7.73
N ALA A 702 8.27 -40.59 -8.37
CA ALA A 702 8.61 -39.91 -9.62
C ALA A 702 7.63 -40.32 -10.73
N ARG A 703 7.02 -39.37 -11.40
CA ARG A 703 6.11 -39.56 -12.54
C ARG A 703 6.81 -39.19 -13.84
N LYS A 704 6.40 -39.79 -14.93
CA LYS A 704 6.95 -39.47 -16.25
C LYS A 704 6.20 -38.30 -16.87
N LEU A 705 6.93 -37.25 -17.24
CA LEU A 705 6.45 -36.17 -18.11
C LEU A 705 6.98 -36.47 -19.53
N VAL A 706 6.08 -36.55 -20.49
CA VAL A 706 6.41 -36.83 -21.88
C VAL A 706 6.03 -35.67 -22.80
N SER A 707 6.80 -35.41 -23.85
CA SER A 707 6.45 -34.39 -24.85
C SER A 707 5.46 -34.96 -25.86
N ILE A 708 4.41 -34.19 -26.16
CA ILE A 708 3.38 -34.52 -27.16
C ILE A 708 3.71 -33.76 -28.44
N LYS A 709 3.68 -34.46 -29.60
CA LYS A 709 3.65 -33.78 -30.89
C LYS A 709 2.23 -33.55 -31.33
N ARG A 710 1.81 -32.30 -31.44
CA ARG A 710 0.55 -31.94 -32.07
C ARG A 710 0.70 -32.17 -33.58
N THR A 711 -0.09 -33.01 -34.17
CA THR A 711 -0.25 -33.07 -35.64
C THR A 711 -1.08 -31.83 -36.00
N GLU A 712 -0.46 -30.81 -36.63
CA GLU A 712 -1.20 -29.77 -37.30
C GLU A 712 -2.02 -30.43 -38.41
N SER A 713 -3.36 -30.41 -38.29
CA SER A 713 -4.25 -30.67 -39.43
C SER A 713 -4.01 -29.58 -40.45
N VAL A 714 -3.34 -29.95 -41.53
CA VAL A 714 -3.25 -29.10 -42.71
C VAL A 714 -4.66 -29.05 -43.31
N GLU A 715 -5.41 -27.99 -43.02
CA GLU A 715 -6.58 -27.61 -43.82
C GLU A 715 -6.06 -27.09 -45.17
N ASP A 716 -5.95 -27.99 -46.11
CA ASP A 716 -5.77 -27.66 -47.50
C ASP A 716 -7.19 -27.43 -48.08
N THR A 717 -7.50 -26.20 -48.38
CA THR A 717 -8.73 -25.78 -49.05
C THR A 717 -8.80 -26.32 -50.46
N THR A 718 -9.75 -27.28 -50.73
CA THR A 718 -10.45 -27.32 -52.03
C THR A 718 -11.85 -27.91 -51.84
N ALA A 719 -12.78 -27.08 -52.14
CA ALA A 719 -14.18 -27.19 -52.61
C ALA A 719 -14.93 -28.52 -52.68
N ASP A 720 -16.19 -28.41 -52.22
CA ASP A 720 -17.44 -29.08 -52.65
C ASP A 720 -17.59 -30.59 -52.48
N THR A 721 -18.45 -31.02 -51.61
CA THR A 721 -19.82 -31.52 -51.88
C THR A 721 -20.37 -32.36 -50.71
N ASP A 722 -21.64 -32.06 -50.35
CA ASP A 722 -22.74 -32.89 -49.79
C ASP A 722 -22.53 -33.79 -48.56
N ALA A 723 -23.31 -33.42 -47.55
CA ALA A 723 -24.03 -34.13 -46.53
C ALA A 723 -23.86 -35.65 -46.35
N ALA A 724 -23.45 -36.08 -45.15
CA ALA A 724 -24.01 -37.22 -44.44
C ALA A 724 -23.80 -37.12 -42.93
N GLU A 725 -24.86 -37.41 -42.19
CA GLU A 725 -24.95 -37.39 -40.72
C GLU A 725 -24.07 -38.45 -40.05
N GLY A 726 -23.52 -38.12 -38.89
CA GLY A 726 -23.24 -39.03 -37.78
C GLY A 726 -21.90 -39.73 -37.80
N GLU A 727 -20.87 -39.06 -37.28
CA GLU A 727 -19.72 -39.74 -36.63
C GLU A 727 -19.35 -38.99 -35.35
N GLU A 728 -19.26 -39.77 -34.26
CA GLU A 728 -18.71 -39.30 -32.97
C GLU A 728 -17.30 -38.79 -33.17
N PRO A 729 -16.81 -37.78 -32.39
CA PRO A 729 -15.46 -37.27 -32.56
C PRO A 729 -14.46 -38.38 -32.18
N GLU A 730 -13.65 -38.80 -33.15
CA GLU A 730 -12.50 -39.67 -32.93
C GLU A 730 -11.58 -39.01 -31.93
N GLU A 731 -11.25 -39.70 -30.83
CA GLU A 731 -10.18 -39.32 -29.89
C GLU A 731 -8.89 -39.11 -30.68
N GLU A 732 -8.39 -37.84 -30.73
CA GLU A 732 -7.10 -37.52 -31.36
C GLU A 732 -5.99 -38.33 -30.70
N ALA A 733 -5.42 -39.25 -31.46
CA ALA A 733 -4.32 -40.13 -31.04
C ALA A 733 -3.08 -39.26 -30.70
N LEU A 734 -2.74 -39.14 -29.42
CA LEU A 734 -1.56 -38.45 -28.92
C LEU A 734 -0.28 -39.22 -29.29
N ILE A 735 0.56 -38.65 -30.18
CA ILE A 735 1.85 -39.25 -30.55
C ILE A 735 2.89 -38.86 -29.51
N ILE A 736 3.34 -39.81 -28.67
CA ILE A 736 4.37 -39.64 -27.67
C ILE A 736 5.76 -39.43 -28.33
N GLY A 737 6.39 -38.25 -28.11
CA GLY A 737 7.72 -37.91 -28.63
C GLY A 737 8.84 -38.43 -27.76
N LYS A 738 10.05 -38.63 -28.37
CA LYS A 738 11.27 -38.99 -27.63
C LYS A 738 11.73 -37.87 -26.72
N GLY A 739 11.43 -37.97 -25.40
CA GLY A 739 11.87 -37.07 -24.36
C GLY A 739 11.05 -37.33 -23.10
N GLU A 740 11.48 -38.33 -22.32
CA GLU A 740 10.87 -38.57 -20.99
C GLU A 740 11.68 -37.82 -19.93
N MET A 741 10.99 -37.15 -19.01
CA MET A 741 11.57 -36.53 -17.84
C MET A 741 10.88 -37.07 -16.59
N LEU A 742 11.63 -37.41 -15.56
CA LEU A 742 11.06 -37.80 -14.27
C LEU A 742 10.83 -36.55 -13.42
N VAL A 743 9.63 -36.43 -12.88
CA VAL A 743 9.18 -35.35 -12.02
C VAL A 743 8.79 -35.90 -10.66
N ALA A 744 9.48 -35.51 -9.61
CA ALA A 744 9.24 -35.92 -8.24
C ALA A 744 8.82 -34.75 -7.33
N ARG A 745 8.86 -33.53 -7.84
CA ARG A 745 8.57 -32.30 -7.07
C ARG A 745 7.91 -31.24 -7.93
N PRO A 746 7.11 -30.32 -7.33
CA PRO A 746 6.49 -29.20 -8.03
C PRO A 746 7.48 -28.32 -8.82
N SER A 747 8.64 -27.99 -8.24
CA SER A 747 9.66 -27.20 -8.92
C SER A 747 10.15 -27.84 -10.23
N GLN A 748 10.37 -29.16 -10.23
CA GLN A 748 10.79 -29.90 -11.42
C GLN A 748 9.69 -29.93 -12.49
N LEU A 749 8.42 -30.07 -12.07
CA LEU A 749 7.29 -30.02 -13.00
C LEU A 749 7.22 -28.68 -13.71
N LEU A 750 7.28 -27.61 -12.94
CA LEU A 750 7.19 -26.25 -13.47
C LEU A 750 8.34 -25.96 -14.44
N ASP A 751 9.58 -26.30 -14.07
CA ASP A 751 10.76 -26.09 -14.94
C ASP A 751 10.67 -26.90 -16.26
N ALA A 752 10.18 -28.11 -16.17
CA ALA A 752 9.99 -28.96 -17.35
C ALA A 752 8.93 -28.41 -18.30
N VAL A 753 7.79 -27.95 -17.75
CA VAL A 753 6.71 -27.38 -18.54
C VAL A 753 7.11 -26.04 -19.16
N LEU A 754 7.80 -25.15 -18.40
CA LEU A 754 8.34 -23.89 -18.93
C LEU A 754 9.34 -24.15 -20.07
N ALA A 755 10.23 -25.13 -19.91
CA ALA A 755 11.18 -25.51 -20.95
C ALA A 755 10.48 -26.04 -22.21
N ALA A 756 9.42 -26.83 -22.04
CA ALA A 756 8.60 -27.31 -23.15
C ALA A 756 7.87 -26.14 -23.85
N GLY A 757 7.35 -25.19 -23.08
CA GLY A 757 6.69 -23.98 -23.59
C GLY A 757 7.61 -23.07 -24.40
N ARG A 758 8.92 -23.07 -24.10
CA ARG A 758 9.94 -22.29 -24.84
C ARG A 758 10.34 -22.91 -26.17
N LYS A 759 10.10 -24.21 -26.41
CA LYS A 759 10.49 -24.86 -27.66
C LYS A 759 9.80 -24.21 -28.87
N GLY A 760 10.61 -23.77 -29.86
CA GLY A 760 10.14 -23.17 -31.09
C GLY A 760 9.59 -21.74 -30.93
N LEU A 761 9.83 -21.09 -29.77
CA LEU A 761 9.42 -19.71 -29.50
C LEU A 761 10.60 -18.75 -29.72
N SER A 762 10.35 -17.70 -30.49
CA SER A 762 11.23 -16.54 -30.58
C SER A 762 10.67 -15.44 -29.70
N ILE A 763 11.46 -14.95 -28.74
CA ILE A 763 11.08 -13.88 -27.81
C ILE A 763 11.93 -12.66 -28.13
N GLN A 764 11.27 -11.54 -28.44
CA GLN A 764 11.89 -10.23 -28.55
C GLN A 764 11.50 -9.40 -27.33
N ARG A 765 12.47 -8.86 -26.60
CA ARG A 765 12.23 -7.91 -25.50
C ARG A 765 12.31 -6.50 -26.06
N TYR A 766 11.30 -5.68 -25.83
CA TYR A 766 11.31 -4.27 -26.13
C TYR A 766 11.95 -3.50 -24.97
N LYS A 767 12.95 -2.66 -25.26
CA LYS A 767 13.57 -1.77 -24.30
C LYS A 767 12.99 -0.35 -24.36
N GLY A 768 12.54 0.07 -25.55
CA GLY A 768 11.97 1.39 -25.76
C GLY A 768 10.83 1.40 -26.77
N LEU A 769 9.95 2.39 -26.60
CA LEU A 769 8.79 2.64 -27.49
C LEU A 769 9.20 2.95 -28.93
N GLY A 770 10.41 3.49 -29.12
CA GLY A 770 10.98 3.76 -30.43
C GLY A 770 11.29 2.50 -31.26
N GLU A 771 11.31 1.31 -30.64
CA GLU A 771 11.45 0.02 -31.31
C GLU A 771 10.14 -0.48 -31.93
N MET A 772 9.01 0.13 -31.54
CA MET A 772 7.68 -0.20 -32.06
C MET A 772 7.33 0.69 -33.24
N ASN A 773 6.78 0.10 -34.29
CA ASN A 773 6.16 0.87 -35.36
C ASN A 773 4.77 1.41 -34.92
N ALA A 774 4.16 2.24 -35.73
CA ALA A 774 2.89 2.90 -35.42
C ALA A 774 1.73 1.91 -35.19
N GLU A 775 1.66 0.85 -35.99
CA GLU A 775 0.63 -0.19 -35.90
C GLU A 775 0.79 -1.02 -34.62
N GLN A 776 2.00 -1.45 -34.28
CA GLN A 776 2.29 -2.16 -33.04
C GLN A 776 1.95 -1.31 -31.80
N LEU A 777 2.29 -0.02 -31.83
CA LEU A 777 2.00 0.87 -30.72
C LEU A 777 0.50 1.13 -30.56
N TRP A 778 -0.25 1.19 -31.67
CA TRP A 778 -1.70 1.24 -31.63
C TRP A 778 -2.29 -0.01 -30.98
N GLU A 779 -2.00 -1.17 -31.57
CA GLU A 779 -2.58 -2.45 -31.13
C GLU A 779 -2.33 -2.78 -29.66
N THR A 780 -1.22 -2.32 -29.10
CA THR A 780 -0.77 -2.73 -27.76
C THR A 780 -0.97 -1.68 -26.67
N THR A 781 -0.91 -0.38 -27.04
CA THR A 781 -0.77 0.68 -26.03
C THR A 781 -1.75 1.84 -26.21
N LEU A 782 -2.17 2.16 -27.43
CA LEU A 782 -3.03 3.31 -27.71
C LEU A 782 -4.50 2.90 -27.85
N ASP A 783 -4.79 1.70 -28.39
CA ASP A 783 -6.17 1.21 -28.59
C ASP A 783 -6.90 1.03 -27.23
N PRO A 784 -8.00 1.76 -27.00
CA PRO A 784 -8.77 1.65 -25.76
C PRO A 784 -9.26 0.23 -25.44
N THR A 785 -9.39 -0.65 -26.43
CA THR A 785 -9.92 -2.01 -26.24
C THR A 785 -8.86 -2.99 -25.73
N ASN A 786 -7.59 -2.76 -26.07
CA ASN A 786 -6.50 -3.71 -25.81
C ASN A 786 -5.48 -3.23 -24.77
N ARG A 787 -5.38 -1.90 -24.57
CA ARG A 787 -4.35 -1.29 -23.72
C ARG A 787 -4.57 -1.55 -22.21
N SER A 788 -3.47 -1.59 -21.48
CA SER A 788 -3.45 -1.57 -20.03
C SER A 788 -2.86 -0.25 -19.51
N MET A 789 -3.48 0.33 -18.48
CA MET A 789 -3.04 1.56 -17.84
C MET A 789 -3.07 1.41 -16.32
N LEU A 790 -2.06 1.95 -15.65
CA LEU A 790 -2.01 2.07 -14.21
C LEU A 790 -2.52 3.46 -13.80
N ARG A 791 -3.52 3.53 -12.94
CA ARG A 791 -4.00 4.79 -12.35
C ARG A 791 -3.08 5.20 -11.21
N VAL A 792 -2.63 6.46 -11.21
CA VAL A 792 -1.82 7.02 -10.11
C VAL A 792 -2.76 7.47 -9.01
N ALA A 793 -2.46 7.07 -7.77
CA ALA A 793 -3.18 7.47 -6.57
C ALA A 793 -2.20 7.84 -5.45
N ILE A 794 -2.67 8.62 -4.49
CA ILE A 794 -1.92 9.00 -3.27
C ILE A 794 -2.67 8.38 -2.09
N ASP A 795 -2.10 7.35 -1.48
CA ASP A 795 -2.70 6.70 -0.31
C ASP A 795 -2.45 7.51 0.96
N GLN A 796 -1.19 7.96 1.14
CA GLN A 796 -0.73 8.73 2.30
C GLN A 796 0.16 9.87 1.81
N ALA A 797 -0.28 11.11 2.07
CA ALA A 797 0.38 12.30 1.52
C ALA A 797 1.78 12.54 2.12
N ASP A 798 1.97 12.21 3.40
CA ASP A 798 3.25 12.37 4.09
C ASP A 798 4.29 11.32 3.65
N MET A 799 3.87 10.06 3.42
CA MET A 799 4.75 9.04 2.84
C MET A 799 5.15 9.41 1.40
N ALA A 800 4.22 9.95 0.62
CA ALA A 800 4.52 10.43 -0.73
C ALA A 800 5.50 11.60 -0.69
N ASP A 801 5.31 12.57 0.24
CA ASP A 801 6.25 13.69 0.46
C ASP A 801 7.64 13.19 0.82
N ASP A 802 7.74 12.24 1.76
CA ASP A 802 9.04 11.65 2.17
C ASP A 802 9.75 10.97 0.99
N ILE A 803 9.05 10.13 0.22
CA ILE A 803 9.62 9.43 -0.94
C ILE A 803 10.13 10.43 -1.99
N PHE A 804 9.33 11.43 -2.37
CA PHE A 804 9.78 12.43 -3.33
C PHE A 804 10.96 13.25 -2.80
N THR A 805 10.95 13.64 -1.54
CA THR A 805 12.06 14.38 -0.91
C THR A 805 13.33 13.51 -0.84
N ARG A 806 13.23 12.24 -0.44
CA ARG A 806 14.38 11.30 -0.38
C ARG A 806 14.97 11.05 -1.77
N LEU A 807 14.14 10.79 -2.77
CA LEU A 807 14.60 10.41 -4.12
C LEU A 807 15.04 11.63 -4.95
N MET A 808 14.33 12.75 -4.85
CA MET A 808 14.48 13.90 -5.74
C MET A 808 15.06 15.14 -5.07
N GLY A 809 15.18 15.14 -3.73
CA GLY A 809 15.73 16.25 -2.94
C GLY A 809 17.23 16.48 -3.14
N ASP A 810 17.78 17.54 -2.53
CA ASP A 810 19.17 17.94 -2.68
C ASP A 810 20.16 17.08 -1.88
N VAL A 811 19.74 16.57 -0.73
CA VAL A 811 20.58 15.74 0.14
C VAL A 811 20.79 14.35 -0.47
N VAL A 812 22.03 13.90 -0.55
CA VAL A 812 22.40 12.63 -1.21
C VAL A 812 22.23 11.43 -0.29
N GLU A 813 22.53 11.57 0.99
CA GLU A 813 22.51 10.50 1.99
C GLU A 813 21.18 9.73 2.06
N PRO A 814 20.02 10.39 2.19
CA PRO A 814 18.74 9.69 2.26
C PRO A 814 18.43 8.84 1.02
N ARG A 815 18.90 9.29 -0.15
CA ARG A 815 18.77 8.53 -1.40
C ARG A 815 19.67 7.29 -1.40
N ARG A 816 20.90 7.41 -0.90
CA ARG A 816 21.82 6.29 -0.77
C ARG A 816 21.29 5.25 0.20
N GLU A 817 20.78 5.68 1.35
CA GLU A 817 20.16 4.82 2.35
C GLU A 817 18.95 4.08 1.76
N PHE A 818 18.06 4.76 1.06
CA PHE A 818 16.93 4.16 0.37
C PHE A 818 17.34 3.05 -0.62
N ILE A 819 18.40 3.31 -1.43
CA ILE A 819 18.94 2.31 -2.36
C ILE A 819 19.49 1.10 -1.60
N GLN A 820 20.20 1.31 -0.48
CA GLN A 820 20.76 0.22 0.32
C GLN A 820 19.68 -0.62 1.00
N GLU A 821 18.67 0.01 1.58
CA GLU A 821 17.53 -0.63 2.24
C GLU A 821 16.75 -1.51 1.26
N ASN A 822 16.60 -1.05 0.02
CA ASN A 822 15.80 -1.74 -1.01
C ASN A 822 16.63 -2.58 -1.99
N ALA A 823 17.96 -2.71 -1.79
CA ALA A 823 18.84 -3.39 -2.73
C ALA A 823 18.49 -4.87 -2.99
N LEU A 824 17.95 -5.55 -1.97
CA LEU A 824 17.54 -6.96 -2.08
C LEU A 824 16.15 -7.17 -2.68
N SER A 825 15.31 -6.13 -2.71
CA SER A 825 13.95 -6.17 -3.25
C SER A 825 13.88 -5.89 -4.75
N VAL A 826 14.99 -5.41 -5.34
CA VAL A 826 15.03 -5.11 -6.78
C VAL A 826 15.04 -6.39 -7.59
N ALA A 827 13.97 -6.61 -8.36
CA ALA A 827 13.79 -7.80 -9.19
C ALA A 827 14.42 -7.67 -10.59
N ASN A 828 14.49 -6.46 -11.16
CA ASN A 828 14.96 -6.22 -12.53
C ASN A 828 15.95 -5.06 -12.53
N LEU A 829 17.23 -5.38 -12.45
CA LEU A 829 18.29 -4.45 -12.79
C LEU A 829 18.57 -4.56 -14.30
N ASP A 830 18.41 -3.47 -15.03
CA ASP A 830 18.88 -3.38 -16.41
C ASP A 830 20.39 -3.12 -16.39
N VAL A 831 21.18 -4.22 -16.28
CA VAL A 831 22.65 -4.20 -16.21
C VAL A 831 23.22 -4.51 -17.59
#